data_82225c97c7592e882847983b3f1eac97
#
_entry.id   82225c97c7592e882847983b3f1eac97
#
_cell.length_a   1.000
_cell.length_b   1.000
_cell.length_c   1.000
_cell.angle_alpha   90.00
_cell.angle_beta   90.00
_cell.angle_gamma   90.00
#
_symmetry.space_group_name_H-M   'P 1'
#
loop_
_entity.id
_entity.type
_entity.pdbx_description
1 polymer ?
#
loop_
_entity_poly.entity_id
_entity_poly.type
_entity_poly.pdbx_seq_one_letter_code
_entity_poly.pdbx_strand_id
1 'polypeptide(L)'
;MNLFLTGIPKRIFASFLCLVQVLFFTVSPFGTPSALAAGKGVNVIIMIGDGLGWEAARAAATAKTGKWYTSGKGEGLAMQTLTGYTYATTYGTTVGGATGGTALTGTNAITGKSPVIPGFQFNPAFNAGTPVRKAEATASVACRNGAGTTSNGGNIVGYEPSKGGPNPWTPLSPAVAAAQGFNPEYIKCSYPDSANTATTLYTGVKSYNNATGVDLYEQNSETILETANKLGKSTGLVTSVPITHATPGAATSHVNRRSKYDSDYPVLDSILQQAIRKDLPDPYSPDRKDIKPFMPTVLLGGGHPLDFQNATNQTTTQPSGDGYVYIKPSTYNQLKYNPSNPYGYTFLERDGNVTYTNDLSKIKDGGAELLKTAAKLDPNKGDRLLGLYGARGQNGNLPIATANGDYSSTGLDNFAVYSSAGSSAATTNGTQIPKPDTVRPLANGIDNGRGETAAQFIAKERKANPTLAQMTQAALTMLNKDKDGFWLMVEGGDIDWGIHDNNIDNIIGNTIAFDNAVKTTIDWVAKNGGWDKNVLIVTADHDHYITLNDTFPRLLAANGAESLTYTQHTPATAGHFFGSEPTLKYGWGSHTNRMVPVYYQGKKLNLAKYIGKTVDYVDAVPGGKSTKYQLPGVANAVDQSHIYKAMLEALKA
;
A
#
# COMPACT_ATOMS: atom_id res chain seq x y z
N MET A 1 -55.89 -49.35 28.88
CA MET A 1 -54.79 -50.17 29.41
C MET A 1 -53.53 -49.80 28.62
N ASN A 2 -52.67 -49.19 29.28
CA ASN A 2 -51.34 -48.65 28.97
C ASN A 2 -50.67 -49.10 27.72
N LEU A 3 -50.11 -48.14 26.99
CA LEU A 3 -48.85 -48.34 26.26
C LEU A 3 -48.00 -47.08 26.27
N PHE A 4 -46.80 -47.23 26.79
CA PHE A 4 -45.68 -46.32 26.77
C PHE A 4 -45.09 -46.19 25.38
N LEU A 5 -44.78 -44.98 24.94
CA LEU A 5 -43.86 -44.70 23.85
C LEU A 5 -42.73 -43.84 24.35
N THR A 6 -41.57 -44.43 24.38
CA THR A 6 -40.29 -43.84 24.76
C THR A 6 -39.77 -42.94 23.62
N GLY A 7 -39.19 -41.81 24.01
CA GLY A 7 -38.73 -40.73 23.15
C GLY A 7 -37.40 -40.99 22.45
N ILE A 8 -37.30 -40.36 21.31
CA ILE A 8 -36.05 -40.16 20.54
C ILE A 8 -35.59 -38.70 20.76
N PRO A 9 -34.34 -38.43 21.11
CA PRO A 9 -33.89 -37.06 21.29
C PRO A 9 -33.64 -36.41 19.94
N LYS A 10 -34.35 -35.32 19.68
CA LYS A 10 -34.11 -34.42 18.56
C LYS A 10 -32.82 -33.64 18.81
N ARG A 11 -31.84 -33.83 17.95
CA ARG A 11 -30.71 -32.93 17.81
C ARG A 11 -31.21 -31.60 17.26
N ILE A 12 -30.97 -30.54 18.00
CA ILE A 12 -31.31 -29.17 17.64
C ILE A 12 -30.22 -28.73 16.62
N PHE A 13 -30.63 -28.53 15.37
CA PHE A 13 -29.89 -27.74 14.41
C PHE A 13 -30.11 -26.26 14.76
N ALA A 14 -29.09 -25.60 15.24
CA ALA A 14 -29.10 -24.15 15.37
C ALA A 14 -28.82 -23.56 13.99
N SER A 15 -29.87 -23.24 13.26
CA SER A 15 -29.79 -22.39 12.09
C SER A 15 -29.57 -20.95 12.57
N PHE A 16 -28.39 -20.40 12.34
CA PHE A 16 -28.14 -18.97 12.50
C PHE A 16 -28.93 -18.23 11.42
N LEU A 17 -30.03 -17.66 11.81
CA LEU A 17 -30.81 -16.74 10.99
C LEU A 17 -30.11 -15.38 11.05
N CYS A 18 -29.39 -15.02 9.99
CA CYS A 18 -28.94 -13.64 9.79
C CYS A 18 -30.16 -12.74 9.68
N LEU A 19 -30.44 -12.01 10.74
CA LEU A 19 -31.45 -10.96 10.75
C LEU A 19 -30.94 -9.79 9.90
N VAL A 20 -31.34 -9.75 8.63
CA VAL A 20 -31.23 -8.54 7.83
C VAL A 20 -32.21 -7.52 8.38
N GLN A 21 -31.74 -6.60 9.20
CA GLN A 21 -32.50 -5.40 9.53
C GLN A 21 -32.58 -4.52 8.28
N VAL A 22 -33.63 -4.69 7.51
CA VAL A 22 -34.05 -3.72 6.52
C VAL A 22 -34.64 -2.53 7.30
N LEU A 23 -33.82 -1.51 7.53
CA LEU A 23 -34.32 -0.22 7.97
C LEU A 23 -35.08 0.41 6.80
N PHE A 24 -36.38 0.42 6.87
CA PHE A 24 -37.21 1.31 6.05
C PHE A 24 -36.93 2.76 6.47
N PHE A 25 -36.11 3.45 5.70
CA PHE A 25 -36.08 4.90 5.77
C PHE A 25 -37.35 5.41 5.10
N THR A 26 -38.23 6.03 5.87
CA THR A 26 -39.29 6.87 5.35
C THR A 26 -38.65 7.98 4.54
N VAL A 27 -38.86 7.95 3.23
CA VAL A 27 -38.41 8.98 2.30
C VAL A 27 -39.22 10.23 2.56
N SER A 28 -38.65 11.20 3.27
CA SER A 28 -39.08 12.59 3.17
C SER A 28 -38.77 13.08 1.75
N PRO A 29 -39.64 13.86 1.13
CA PRO A 29 -39.40 14.38 -0.20
C PRO A 29 -38.38 15.54 -0.12
N PHE A 30 -37.12 15.21 0.07
CA PHE A 30 -36.05 16.14 -0.26
C PHE A 30 -35.87 16.05 -1.77
N GLY A 31 -35.92 17.21 -2.40
CA GLY A 31 -35.78 17.35 -3.83
C GLY A 31 -34.60 16.54 -4.37
N THR A 32 -34.83 15.93 -5.54
CA THR A 32 -33.78 15.27 -6.31
C THR A 32 -32.56 16.17 -6.34
N PRO A 33 -31.37 15.68 -5.88
CA PRO A 33 -30.16 16.46 -6.08
C PRO A 33 -30.04 16.68 -7.58
N SER A 34 -30.06 17.96 -8.01
CA SER A 34 -29.75 18.35 -9.37
C SER A 34 -28.46 17.61 -9.75
N ALA A 35 -28.50 16.83 -10.82
CA ALA A 35 -27.32 16.25 -11.40
C ALA A 35 -26.35 17.43 -11.66
N LEU A 36 -25.33 17.56 -10.84
CA LEU A 36 -24.27 18.54 -11.06
C LEU A 36 -23.75 18.27 -12.47
N ALA A 37 -23.80 19.28 -13.32
CA ALA A 37 -23.33 19.16 -14.70
C ALA A 37 -21.88 18.64 -14.62
N ALA A 38 -21.71 17.41 -15.05
CA ALA A 38 -20.43 16.73 -14.99
C ALA A 38 -19.42 17.57 -15.79
N GLY A 39 -18.32 17.97 -15.16
CA GLY A 39 -17.22 18.70 -15.78
C GLY A 39 -16.71 18.01 -17.04
N LYS A 40 -16.05 18.77 -17.92
CA LYS A 40 -15.52 18.25 -19.19
C LYS A 40 -14.30 17.34 -18.98
N GLY A 41 -13.66 17.37 -17.82
CA GLY A 41 -12.43 16.64 -17.54
C GLY A 41 -12.64 15.15 -17.23
N VAL A 42 -11.61 14.36 -17.50
CA VAL A 42 -11.54 12.93 -17.15
C VAL A 42 -11.02 12.78 -15.74
N ASN A 43 -11.67 11.94 -14.95
CA ASN A 43 -11.18 11.52 -13.63
C ASN A 43 -10.30 10.29 -13.79
N VAL A 44 -9.10 10.33 -13.22
CA VAL A 44 -8.16 9.22 -13.24
C VAL A 44 -7.94 8.73 -11.81
N ILE A 45 -8.28 7.48 -11.56
CA ILE A 45 -8.18 6.85 -10.24
C ILE A 45 -7.26 5.65 -10.35
N ILE A 46 -6.23 5.63 -9.52
CA ILE A 46 -5.39 4.45 -9.31
C ILE A 46 -5.56 3.95 -7.88
N MET A 47 -5.81 2.66 -7.73
CA MET A 47 -5.91 1.99 -6.43
C MET A 47 -4.80 0.96 -6.33
N ILE A 48 -4.00 1.05 -5.28
CA ILE A 48 -2.78 0.25 -5.09
C ILE A 48 -2.95 -0.58 -3.82
N GLY A 49 -3.00 -1.91 -3.97
CA GLY A 49 -2.80 -2.79 -2.83
C GLY A 49 -1.29 -3.02 -2.68
N ASP A 50 -0.68 -2.45 -1.65
CA ASP A 50 0.76 -2.61 -1.41
C ASP A 50 1.07 -4.09 -1.17
N GLY A 51 1.98 -4.63 -1.96
CA GLY A 51 2.32 -6.06 -1.91
C GLY A 51 1.23 -7.03 -2.38
N LEU A 52 0.12 -6.53 -2.96
CA LEU A 52 -1.03 -7.32 -3.37
C LEU A 52 -0.74 -8.12 -4.66
N GLY A 53 0.08 -9.13 -4.55
CA GLY A 53 0.30 -10.09 -5.62
C GLY A 53 -0.93 -10.96 -5.89
N TRP A 54 -0.82 -11.79 -6.92
CA TRP A 54 -1.91 -12.64 -7.37
C TRP A 54 -2.37 -13.65 -6.29
N GLU A 55 -1.42 -14.17 -5.48
CA GLU A 55 -1.72 -15.12 -4.41
C GLU A 55 -2.48 -14.48 -3.24
N ALA A 56 -2.14 -13.25 -2.86
CA ALA A 56 -2.87 -12.53 -1.83
C ALA A 56 -4.31 -12.23 -2.27
N ALA A 57 -4.52 -11.84 -3.53
CA ALA A 57 -5.84 -11.66 -4.11
C ALA A 57 -6.64 -12.96 -4.12
N ARG A 58 -6.00 -14.10 -4.46
CA ARG A 58 -6.60 -15.43 -4.44
C ARG A 58 -7.00 -15.85 -3.02
N ALA A 59 -6.15 -15.59 -2.03
CA ALA A 59 -6.46 -15.87 -0.63
C ALA A 59 -7.74 -15.15 -0.17
N ALA A 60 -7.81 -13.85 -0.44
CA ALA A 60 -8.95 -13.02 -0.07
C ALA A 60 -10.24 -13.43 -0.81
N ALA A 61 -10.16 -13.71 -2.11
CA ALA A 61 -11.29 -14.20 -2.89
C ALA A 61 -11.83 -15.52 -2.34
N THR A 62 -10.92 -16.46 -2.00
CA THR A 62 -11.27 -17.75 -1.41
C THR A 62 -11.96 -17.58 -0.06
N ALA A 63 -11.41 -16.73 0.80
CA ALA A 63 -12.01 -16.45 2.12
C ALA A 63 -13.40 -15.80 2.02
N LYS A 64 -13.54 -14.84 1.11
CA LYS A 64 -14.77 -14.06 0.94
C LYS A 64 -15.92 -14.86 0.31
N THR A 65 -15.61 -15.74 -0.64
CA THR A 65 -16.63 -16.33 -1.53
C THR A 65 -16.52 -17.83 -1.71
N GLY A 66 -15.48 -18.47 -1.19
CA GLY A 66 -15.14 -19.86 -1.49
C GLY A 66 -14.63 -20.08 -2.93
N LYS A 67 -14.41 -19.00 -3.69
CA LYS A 67 -13.95 -19.11 -5.08
C LYS A 67 -12.46 -19.40 -5.14
N TRP A 68 -12.13 -20.53 -5.74
CA TRP A 68 -10.76 -20.95 -5.99
C TRP A 68 -10.46 -20.93 -7.47
N TYR A 69 -9.40 -20.28 -7.87
CA TYR A 69 -8.95 -20.21 -9.25
C TYR A 69 -7.44 -20.47 -9.33
N THR A 70 -6.99 -21.00 -10.45
CA THR A 70 -5.61 -21.45 -10.66
C THR A 70 -4.86 -20.65 -11.72
N SER A 71 -5.56 -19.74 -12.38
CA SER A 71 -4.96 -18.88 -13.43
C SER A 71 -5.87 -17.70 -13.74
N GLY A 72 -5.35 -16.75 -14.50
CA GLY A 72 -6.10 -15.64 -15.06
C GLY A 72 -6.48 -14.56 -14.05
N LYS A 73 -7.57 -13.88 -14.36
CA LYS A 73 -8.06 -12.71 -13.64
C LYS A 73 -8.57 -13.03 -12.23
N GLY A 74 -9.05 -14.23 -12.01
CA GLY A 74 -9.74 -14.60 -10.78
C GLY A 74 -11.19 -14.10 -10.71
N GLU A 75 -11.88 -14.51 -9.65
CA GLU A 75 -13.24 -14.10 -9.33
C GLU A 75 -13.47 -14.07 -7.82
N GLY A 76 -14.39 -13.22 -7.36
CA GLY A 76 -14.77 -13.13 -5.94
C GLY A 76 -14.55 -11.75 -5.33
N LEU A 77 -13.70 -10.93 -5.92
CA LEU A 77 -13.41 -9.58 -5.47
C LEU A 77 -14.00 -8.53 -6.43
N ALA A 78 -14.29 -7.33 -5.92
CA ALA A 78 -14.83 -6.23 -6.71
C ALA A 78 -13.87 -5.82 -7.83
N MET A 79 -12.56 -5.76 -7.56
CA MET A 79 -11.55 -5.44 -8.56
C MET A 79 -11.56 -6.42 -9.73
N GLN A 80 -11.89 -7.67 -9.51
CA GLN A 80 -11.98 -8.71 -10.53
C GLN A 80 -13.21 -8.58 -11.43
N THR A 81 -14.16 -7.69 -11.12
CA THR A 81 -15.31 -7.39 -11.99
C THR A 81 -14.96 -6.42 -13.12
N LEU A 82 -13.89 -5.64 -13.00
CA LEU A 82 -13.44 -4.71 -14.05
C LEU A 82 -13.18 -5.46 -15.36
N THR A 83 -13.49 -4.85 -16.49
CA THR A 83 -13.47 -5.54 -17.80
C THR A 83 -12.07 -5.79 -18.34
N GLY A 84 -11.14 -4.85 -18.09
CA GLY A 84 -9.74 -4.98 -18.49
C GLY A 84 -8.93 -5.76 -17.48
N TYR A 85 -8.02 -6.60 -17.95
CA TYR A 85 -7.07 -7.35 -17.14
C TYR A 85 -5.77 -7.58 -17.90
N THR A 86 -4.68 -7.38 -17.21
CA THR A 86 -3.33 -7.76 -17.61
C THR A 86 -2.48 -7.91 -16.33
N TYR A 87 -1.20 -7.99 -16.47
CA TYR A 87 -0.27 -7.93 -15.34
C TYR A 87 0.91 -7.05 -15.65
N ALA A 88 1.64 -6.62 -14.64
CA ALA A 88 2.72 -5.66 -14.77
C ALA A 88 4.03 -6.19 -14.20
N THR A 89 5.13 -5.87 -14.88
CA THR A 89 6.48 -5.99 -14.31
C THR A 89 6.76 -4.81 -13.37
N THR A 90 7.47 -5.10 -12.28
CA THR A 90 7.66 -4.16 -11.16
C THR A 90 9.12 -3.81 -10.90
N TYR A 91 10.06 -4.41 -11.61
CA TYR A 91 11.49 -4.22 -11.40
C TYR A 91 11.91 -2.75 -11.38
N GLY A 92 12.87 -2.44 -10.52
CA GLY A 92 13.54 -1.14 -10.44
C GLY A 92 14.96 -1.17 -10.99
N THR A 93 15.73 -0.14 -10.68
CA THR A 93 17.17 -0.12 -10.89
C THR A 93 17.87 -0.61 -9.63
N THR A 94 19.04 -1.18 -9.82
CA THR A 94 19.93 -1.54 -8.74
C THR A 94 21.23 -0.80 -8.87
N VAL A 95 21.82 -0.48 -7.75
CA VAL A 95 23.08 0.24 -7.67
C VAL A 95 24.14 -0.75 -7.18
N GLY A 96 25.12 -0.97 -8.02
CA GLY A 96 26.22 -1.91 -7.93
C GLY A 96 26.39 -2.69 -6.63
N GLY A 97 26.01 -3.95 -6.57
CA GLY A 97 26.27 -4.85 -5.47
C GLY A 97 25.63 -4.50 -4.13
N ALA A 98 25.09 -3.30 -3.98
CA ALA A 98 24.31 -2.88 -2.83
C ALA A 98 22.84 -2.84 -3.23
N THR A 99 21.95 -3.22 -2.32
CA THR A 99 20.58 -2.77 -2.41
C THR A 99 20.61 -1.25 -2.46
N GLY A 100 19.78 -0.62 -3.27
CA GLY A 100 19.75 0.84 -3.40
C GLY A 100 19.68 1.58 -2.06
N GLY A 101 19.25 0.90 -0.98
CA GLY A 101 19.29 1.44 0.36
C GLY A 101 20.67 1.48 1.02
N THR A 102 21.60 0.62 0.64
CA THR A 102 22.89 0.51 1.37
C THR A 102 23.87 1.59 0.99
N ALA A 103 23.91 1.95 -0.29
CA ALA A 103 24.75 3.05 -0.77
C ALA A 103 24.28 4.42 -0.26
N LEU A 104 23.02 4.52 0.16
CA LEU A 104 22.35 5.73 0.58
C LEU A 104 22.07 5.75 2.09
N THR A 105 22.87 5.00 2.86
CA THR A 105 22.79 4.93 4.33
C THR A 105 23.72 5.94 5.00
N GLY A 106 23.63 6.03 6.33
CA GLY A 106 24.50 6.87 7.15
C GLY A 106 24.12 8.34 7.09
N THR A 107 25.11 9.21 7.12
CA THR A 107 24.90 10.65 7.20
C THR A 107 24.08 11.22 6.06
N ASN A 108 24.22 10.68 4.86
CA ASN A 108 23.47 11.13 3.70
C ASN A 108 21.96 10.89 3.81
N ALA A 109 21.54 9.81 4.46
CA ALA A 109 20.14 9.55 4.74
C ALA A 109 19.55 10.56 5.73
N ILE A 110 20.39 11.12 6.61
CA ILE A 110 20.00 12.06 7.67
C ILE A 110 20.21 13.51 7.22
N THR A 111 21.33 13.82 6.60
CA THR A 111 21.76 15.19 6.33
C THR A 111 21.26 15.77 5.01
N GLY A 112 20.68 14.99 4.13
CA GLY A 112 20.17 15.51 2.86
C GLY A 112 20.31 14.55 1.70
N LYS A 113 20.64 15.07 0.52
CA LYS A 113 20.89 14.27 -0.67
C LYS A 113 22.18 13.48 -0.54
N SER A 114 22.14 12.22 -0.96
CA SER A 114 23.36 11.46 -1.15
C SER A 114 24.04 11.87 -2.44
N PRO A 115 25.36 11.94 -2.47
CA PRO A 115 26.05 11.99 -3.75
C PRO A 115 25.79 10.69 -4.51
N VAL A 116 25.72 10.77 -5.82
CA VAL A 116 25.82 9.59 -6.67
C VAL A 116 27.09 8.84 -6.29
N ILE A 117 27.04 7.51 -6.27
CA ILE A 117 28.21 6.68 -5.93
C ILE A 117 29.36 7.09 -6.86
N PRO A 118 30.52 7.46 -6.31
CA PRO A 118 31.66 7.85 -7.13
C PRO A 118 31.99 6.78 -8.17
N GLY A 119 32.13 7.19 -9.42
CA GLY A 119 32.40 6.27 -10.52
C GLY A 119 31.20 5.44 -10.97
N PHE A 120 29.98 5.74 -10.48
CA PHE A 120 28.77 5.08 -10.96
C PHE A 120 28.63 5.27 -12.47
N GLN A 121 28.39 4.16 -13.18
CA GLN A 121 28.06 4.15 -14.59
C GLN A 121 26.93 3.15 -14.81
N PHE A 122 25.93 3.54 -15.57
CA PHE A 122 24.88 2.63 -15.98
C PHE A 122 25.45 1.54 -16.89
N ASN A 123 25.23 0.28 -16.53
CA ASN A 123 25.65 -0.87 -17.32
C ASN A 123 24.46 -1.82 -17.53
N PRO A 124 23.81 -1.82 -18.70
CA PRO A 124 22.66 -2.66 -18.97
C PRO A 124 22.97 -4.16 -18.95
N ALA A 125 24.23 -4.55 -19.08
CA ALA A 125 24.66 -5.94 -18.96
C ALA A 125 24.90 -6.37 -17.50
N PHE A 126 24.90 -5.43 -16.57
CA PHE A 126 25.11 -5.72 -15.16
C PHE A 126 23.84 -6.35 -14.57
N ASN A 127 23.99 -7.55 -14.10
CA ASN A 127 22.94 -8.26 -13.38
C ASN A 127 23.11 -7.97 -11.89
N ALA A 128 22.20 -7.24 -11.33
CA ALA A 128 22.26 -7.01 -9.93
C ALA A 128 21.98 -8.30 -9.15
N GLY A 129 22.77 -8.47 -8.14
CA GLY A 129 22.58 -9.58 -7.20
C GLY A 129 21.23 -9.51 -6.49
N THR A 130 20.80 -10.63 -5.98
CA THR A 130 19.70 -10.71 -5.06
C THR A 130 19.98 -9.82 -3.88
N PRO A 131 19.05 -8.99 -3.44
CA PRO A 131 19.07 -8.44 -2.10
C PRO A 131 18.86 -9.60 -1.14
N VAL A 132 19.92 -10.14 -0.61
CA VAL A 132 19.84 -11.23 0.36
C VAL A 132 19.66 -10.68 1.76
N ARG A 133 18.90 -11.39 2.54
CA ARG A 133 18.92 -11.22 3.99
C ARG A 133 20.35 -11.38 4.48
N LYS A 134 20.70 -10.66 5.54
CA LYS A 134 22.05 -10.70 6.09
C LYS A 134 22.55 -12.13 6.39
N ALA A 135 21.67 -13.03 6.79
CA ALA A 135 22.00 -14.44 7.02
C ALA A 135 22.19 -15.26 5.75
N GLU A 136 21.61 -14.81 4.63
CA GLU A 136 21.74 -15.43 3.33
C GLU A 136 22.91 -14.81 2.54
N ALA A 137 23.57 -13.82 3.10
CA ALA A 137 24.66 -13.11 2.45
C ALA A 137 25.87 -14.01 2.12
N THR A 138 26.01 -15.13 2.80
CA THR A 138 27.02 -16.14 2.55
C THR A 138 26.59 -17.19 1.52
N ALA A 139 25.31 -17.28 1.21
CA ALA A 139 24.83 -18.19 0.19
C ALA A 139 25.23 -17.69 -1.22
N SER A 140 25.69 -18.58 -2.05
CA SER A 140 25.88 -18.30 -3.46
C SER A 140 24.55 -17.96 -4.10
N VAL A 141 24.35 -16.74 -4.49
CA VAL A 141 23.05 -16.29 -4.89
C VAL A 141 22.98 -16.31 -6.41
N ALA A 142 22.01 -17.04 -6.92
CA ALA A 142 21.78 -17.27 -8.34
C ALA A 142 21.63 -15.98 -9.18
N CYS A 143 21.47 -14.84 -8.53
CA CYS A 143 21.27 -13.55 -9.18
C CYS A 143 22.46 -12.60 -9.06
N ARG A 144 23.52 -12.97 -8.36
CA ARG A 144 24.70 -12.13 -8.26
C ARG A 144 25.56 -12.28 -9.50
N ASN A 145 25.71 -11.24 -10.23
CA ASN A 145 26.83 -11.08 -11.14
C ASN A 145 27.98 -10.44 -10.40
N GLY A 146 29.06 -11.19 -10.30
CA GLY A 146 30.27 -10.68 -9.69
C GLY A 146 30.15 -10.51 -8.19
N ALA A 147 30.12 -11.63 -7.48
CA ALA A 147 30.23 -11.63 -6.03
C ALA A 147 31.32 -10.67 -5.58
N GLY A 148 30.97 -9.74 -4.71
CA GLY A 148 31.93 -8.83 -4.12
C GLY A 148 32.37 -7.66 -5.00
N THR A 149 31.79 -7.49 -6.16
CA THR A 149 32.07 -6.29 -6.92
C THR A 149 31.36 -5.11 -6.27
N THR A 150 32.13 -4.27 -5.68
CA THR A 150 31.84 -2.85 -5.50
C THR A 150 31.80 -2.21 -6.89
N SER A 151 31.15 -2.85 -7.87
CA SER A 151 31.08 -2.27 -9.18
C SER A 151 30.32 -0.96 -9.05
N ASN A 152 30.93 0.08 -9.55
CA ASN A 152 30.37 1.41 -9.58
C ASN A 152 29.23 1.51 -10.63
N GLY A 153 28.73 0.38 -11.09
CA GLY A 153 27.67 0.29 -12.06
C GLY A 153 26.31 0.02 -11.42
N GLY A 154 25.29 0.53 -12.01
CA GLY A 154 23.92 0.21 -11.72
C GLY A 154 23.21 -0.32 -12.94
N ASN A 155 22.12 -1.04 -12.74
CA ASN A 155 21.39 -1.66 -13.82
C ASN A 155 19.89 -1.64 -13.62
N ILE A 156 19.19 -1.64 -14.73
CA ILE A 156 17.80 -2.07 -14.81
C ILE A 156 17.82 -3.51 -15.27
N VAL A 157 17.36 -4.39 -14.41
CA VAL A 157 17.52 -5.82 -14.66
C VAL A 157 16.50 -6.36 -15.64
N GLY A 158 15.32 -5.75 -15.71
CA GLY A 158 14.21 -6.32 -16.44
C GLY A 158 13.62 -7.55 -15.74
N TYR A 159 12.65 -8.18 -16.39
CA TYR A 159 12.06 -9.43 -15.95
C TYR A 159 12.27 -10.49 -17.04
N GLU A 160 12.76 -11.66 -16.65
CA GLU A 160 13.01 -12.79 -17.56
C GLU A 160 11.94 -13.86 -17.39
N PRO A 161 10.94 -13.94 -18.28
CA PRO A 161 9.86 -14.93 -18.19
C PRO A 161 10.35 -16.39 -18.26
N SER A 162 11.48 -16.64 -18.91
CA SER A 162 12.10 -17.96 -18.96
C SER A 162 12.64 -18.44 -17.61
N LYS A 163 12.86 -17.54 -16.67
CA LYS A 163 13.32 -17.85 -15.31
C LYS A 163 12.20 -17.76 -14.29
N GLY A 164 11.49 -16.63 -14.27
CA GLY A 164 10.46 -16.33 -13.26
C GLY A 164 9.05 -16.79 -13.65
N GLY A 165 8.87 -17.22 -14.89
CA GLY A 165 7.57 -17.61 -15.43
C GLY A 165 6.87 -16.50 -16.22
N PRO A 166 5.96 -16.86 -17.13
CA PRO A 166 5.34 -15.92 -18.07
C PRO A 166 4.12 -15.18 -17.50
N ASN A 167 3.71 -15.48 -16.26
CA ASN A 167 2.49 -14.93 -15.64
C ASN A 167 2.57 -14.97 -14.11
N PRO A 168 1.69 -14.23 -13.41
CA PRO A 168 1.70 -14.16 -11.94
C PRO A 168 1.38 -15.47 -11.22
N TRP A 169 0.72 -16.41 -11.88
CA TRP A 169 0.35 -17.72 -11.31
C TRP A 169 1.33 -18.84 -11.65
N THR A 170 2.51 -18.50 -12.17
CA THR A 170 3.58 -19.47 -12.34
C THR A 170 3.92 -20.11 -10.99
N PRO A 171 4.02 -21.43 -10.90
CA PRO A 171 4.26 -22.09 -9.63
C PRO A 171 5.54 -21.62 -8.95
N LEU A 172 5.46 -21.38 -7.65
CA LEU A 172 6.61 -21.02 -6.83
C LEU A 172 7.19 -22.22 -6.07
N SER A 173 6.45 -23.32 -5.95
CA SER A 173 7.00 -24.56 -5.38
C SER A 173 8.24 -24.99 -6.18
N PRO A 174 9.41 -25.12 -5.54
CA PRO A 174 10.66 -25.41 -6.24
C PRO A 174 10.61 -26.62 -7.14
N ALA A 175 9.98 -27.70 -6.67
CA ALA A 175 9.86 -28.93 -7.45
C ALA A 175 8.99 -28.74 -8.71
N VAL A 176 7.87 -28.03 -8.58
CA VAL A 176 6.95 -27.79 -9.72
C VAL A 176 7.57 -26.79 -10.67
N ALA A 177 8.19 -25.73 -10.16
CA ALA A 177 8.85 -24.72 -10.98
C ALA A 177 10.01 -25.34 -11.78
N ALA A 178 10.84 -26.16 -11.15
CA ALA A 178 11.96 -26.85 -11.82
C ALA A 178 11.47 -27.81 -12.91
N ALA A 179 10.38 -28.55 -12.65
CA ALA A 179 9.79 -29.44 -13.65
C ALA A 179 9.25 -28.70 -14.88
N GLN A 180 8.90 -27.41 -14.72
CA GLN A 180 8.47 -26.52 -15.80
C GLN A 180 9.59 -25.66 -16.38
N GLY A 181 10.83 -25.81 -15.90
CA GLY A 181 11.97 -25.07 -16.36
C GLY A 181 12.14 -23.67 -15.74
N PHE A 182 11.41 -23.35 -14.68
CA PHE A 182 11.52 -22.08 -13.97
C PHE A 182 12.41 -22.17 -12.73
N ASN A 183 12.91 -21.02 -12.29
CA ASN A 183 13.70 -20.89 -11.07
C ASN A 183 13.00 -19.97 -10.08
N PRO A 184 12.36 -20.50 -9.03
CA PRO A 184 11.67 -19.68 -8.04
C PRO A 184 12.60 -18.75 -7.26
N GLU A 185 13.90 -19.02 -7.19
CA GLU A 185 14.88 -18.11 -6.57
C GLU A 185 15.09 -16.84 -7.41
N TYR A 186 14.84 -16.91 -8.72
CA TYR A 186 14.97 -15.74 -9.59
C TYR A 186 14.04 -14.59 -9.16
N ILE A 187 12.85 -14.86 -8.63
CA ILE A 187 11.93 -13.81 -8.24
C ILE A 187 12.39 -12.99 -7.03
N LYS A 188 13.37 -13.48 -6.30
CA LYS A 188 14.06 -12.71 -5.24
C LYS A 188 15.12 -11.76 -5.81
N CYS A 189 15.41 -11.86 -7.11
CA CYS A 189 16.42 -11.03 -7.76
C CYS A 189 15.86 -9.64 -8.01
N SER A 190 16.59 -8.61 -7.56
CA SER A 190 16.25 -7.21 -7.88
C SER A 190 14.79 -6.86 -7.58
N TYR A 191 14.27 -7.41 -6.51
CA TYR A 191 12.91 -7.07 -6.09
C TYR A 191 12.85 -5.59 -5.72
N PRO A 192 11.75 -4.91 -6.09
CA PRO A 192 11.55 -3.52 -5.76
C PRO A 192 11.09 -3.34 -4.31
N ASP A 193 11.09 -2.10 -3.85
CA ASP A 193 10.35 -1.67 -2.69
C ASP A 193 9.21 -0.72 -3.09
N SER A 194 8.32 -0.41 -2.14
CA SER A 194 7.15 0.44 -2.40
C SER A 194 7.54 1.87 -2.85
N ALA A 195 8.71 2.37 -2.45
CA ALA A 195 9.14 3.72 -2.84
C ALA A 195 9.51 3.81 -4.33
N ASN A 196 10.34 2.89 -4.82
CA ASN A 196 10.74 2.93 -6.23
C ASN A 196 9.62 2.47 -7.18
N THR A 197 8.75 1.57 -6.76
CA THR A 197 7.58 1.18 -7.55
C THR A 197 6.57 2.32 -7.66
N ALA A 198 6.25 2.99 -6.54
CA ALA A 198 5.41 4.18 -6.55
C ALA A 198 6.04 5.30 -7.38
N THR A 199 7.36 5.51 -7.27
CA THR A 199 8.09 6.46 -8.14
C THR A 199 7.86 6.09 -9.62
N THR A 200 7.98 4.82 -10.00
CA THR A 200 7.73 4.39 -11.37
C THR A 200 6.28 4.59 -11.80
N LEU A 201 5.31 4.25 -10.93
CA LEU A 201 3.88 4.42 -11.21
C LEU A 201 3.46 5.89 -11.39
N TYR A 202 4.17 6.82 -10.74
CA TYR A 202 3.80 8.24 -10.79
C TYR A 202 4.67 9.10 -11.70
N THR A 203 5.83 8.63 -12.10
CA THR A 203 6.76 9.40 -12.96
C THR A 203 7.10 8.71 -14.28
N GLY A 204 6.87 7.39 -14.37
CA GLY A 204 7.34 6.56 -15.47
C GLY A 204 8.85 6.29 -15.42
N VAL A 205 9.54 6.75 -14.40
CA VAL A 205 11.00 6.63 -14.26
C VAL A 205 11.34 5.45 -13.33
N LYS A 206 12.19 4.57 -13.80
CA LYS A 206 12.76 3.49 -12.97
C LYS A 206 13.82 4.06 -12.04
N SER A 207 13.66 3.79 -10.74
CA SER A 207 14.57 4.26 -9.73
C SER A 207 15.06 3.10 -8.83
N TYR A 208 15.86 3.41 -7.84
CA TYR A 208 16.41 2.45 -6.89
C TYR A 208 15.51 2.32 -5.63
N ASN A 209 15.67 1.22 -4.90
CA ASN A 209 14.94 1.00 -3.65
C ASN A 209 15.15 2.16 -2.66
N ASN A 210 14.08 2.58 -2.02
CA ASN A 210 13.95 3.74 -1.12
C ASN A 210 13.86 5.12 -1.83
N ALA A 211 14.08 5.22 -3.14
CA ALA A 211 13.94 6.49 -3.85
C ALA A 211 12.47 6.92 -3.96
N THR A 212 12.21 8.16 -3.71
CA THR A 212 10.87 8.75 -3.67
C THR A 212 10.83 9.95 -4.60
N GLY A 213 10.21 9.82 -5.78
CA GLY A 213 10.08 10.91 -6.76
C GLY A 213 11.39 11.37 -7.40
N VAL A 214 12.46 10.60 -7.32
CA VAL A 214 13.76 10.91 -7.93
C VAL A 214 14.24 9.79 -8.84
N ASP A 215 15.08 10.14 -9.79
CA ASP A 215 15.74 9.19 -10.68
C ASP A 215 16.96 8.53 -10.02
N LEU A 216 17.73 7.78 -10.81
CA LEU A 216 18.93 7.08 -10.37
C LEU A 216 20.05 8.02 -9.86
N TYR A 217 20.04 9.25 -10.30
CA TYR A 217 21.00 10.30 -9.92
C TYR A 217 20.43 11.30 -8.90
N GLU A 218 19.32 10.95 -8.25
CA GLU A 218 18.63 11.80 -7.29
C GLU A 218 18.10 13.11 -7.90
N GLN A 219 17.91 13.16 -9.23
CA GLN A 219 17.25 14.27 -9.88
C GLN A 219 15.74 14.13 -9.73
N ASN A 220 15.06 15.25 -9.48
CA ASN A 220 13.60 15.27 -9.33
C ASN A 220 12.94 14.79 -10.62
N SER A 221 11.95 13.90 -10.49
CA SER A 221 11.17 13.37 -11.60
C SER A 221 9.72 13.82 -11.45
N GLU A 222 9.19 14.56 -12.43
CA GLU A 222 7.84 15.11 -12.36
C GLU A 222 6.81 14.01 -12.17
N THR A 223 5.98 14.15 -11.14
CA THR A 223 4.94 13.19 -10.80
C THR A 223 3.63 13.49 -11.54
N ILE A 224 2.78 12.48 -11.67
CA ILE A 224 1.45 12.64 -12.25
C ILE A 224 0.56 13.57 -11.41
N LEU A 225 0.76 13.62 -10.08
CA LEU A 225 0.08 14.56 -9.21
C LEU A 225 0.46 16.01 -9.56
N GLU A 226 1.74 16.27 -9.76
CA GLU A 226 2.23 17.60 -10.15
C GLU A 226 1.71 17.97 -11.54
N THR A 227 1.71 17.04 -12.48
CA THR A 227 1.12 17.24 -13.81
C THR A 227 -0.37 17.53 -13.71
N ALA A 228 -1.12 16.81 -12.87
CA ALA A 228 -2.54 17.06 -12.65
C ALA A 228 -2.80 18.49 -12.10
N ASN A 229 -2.03 18.91 -11.10
CA ASN A 229 -2.10 20.27 -10.58
C ASN A 229 -1.78 21.33 -11.65
N LYS A 230 -0.77 21.10 -12.51
CA LYS A 230 -0.44 21.98 -13.63
C LYS A 230 -1.58 22.09 -14.66
N LEU A 231 -2.36 21.03 -14.80
CA LEU A 231 -3.56 20.99 -15.66
C LEU A 231 -4.80 21.60 -15.00
N GLY A 232 -4.68 22.14 -13.78
CA GLY A 232 -5.79 22.73 -13.03
C GLY A 232 -6.72 21.74 -12.37
N LYS A 233 -6.35 20.44 -12.33
CA LYS A 233 -7.15 19.38 -11.74
C LYS A 233 -6.88 19.24 -10.24
N SER A 234 -7.93 18.92 -9.50
CA SER A 234 -7.79 18.54 -8.10
C SER A 234 -7.08 17.19 -7.96
N THR A 235 -6.39 17.00 -6.84
CA THR A 235 -5.64 15.77 -6.59
C THR A 235 -5.91 15.21 -5.20
N GLY A 236 -5.87 13.88 -5.06
CA GLY A 236 -6.11 13.22 -3.78
C GLY A 236 -5.19 12.05 -3.54
N LEU A 237 -4.80 11.91 -2.28
CA LEU A 237 -4.08 10.76 -1.75
C LEU A 237 -4.84 10.22 -0.54
N VAL A 238 -5.14 8.94 -0.57
CA VAL A 238 -5.83 8.21 0.49
C VAL A 238 -5.05 6.94 0.77
N THR A 239 -4.73 6.67 2.02
CA THR A 239 -3.97 5.48 2.40
C THR A 239 -4.39 4.94 3.76
N SER A 240 -4.23 3.65 3.99
CA SER A 240 -4.44 3.03 5.31
C SER A 240 -3.19 3.09 6.20
N VAL A 241 -2.03 3.40 5.62
CA VAL A 241 -0.74 3.58 6.33
C VAL A 241 -0.44 5.07 6.54
N PRO A 242 0.68 5.45 7.17
CA PRO A 242 1.00 6.87 7.36
C PRO A 242 1.04 7.67 6.06
N ILE A 243 0.48 8.88 6.09
CA ILE A 243 0.41 9.77 4.91
C ILE A 243 1.78 10.15 4.32
N THR A 244 2.84 9.94 5.07
CA THR A 244 4.23 10.18 4.67
C THR A 244 4.97 8.91 4.27
N HIS A 245 4.29 7.77 4.27
CA HIS A 245 4.88 6.51 3.85
C HIS A 245 5.23 6.51 2.35
N ALA A 246 5.89 5.47 1.88
CA ALA A 246 6.50 5.43 0.55
C ALA A 246 5.52 5.75 -0.59
N THR A 247 4.39 5.07 -0.62
CA THR A 247 3.43 5.15 -1.73
C THR A 247 2.76 6.52 -1.85
N PRO A 248 2.19 7.12 -0.78
CA PRO A 248 1.71 8.50 -0.87
C PRO A 248 2.85 9.51 -1.02
N GLY A 249 3.99 9.28 -0.34
CA GLY A 249 5.15 10.19 -0.40
C GLY A 249 5.73 10.34 -1.79
N ALA A 250 5.80 9.26 -2.57
CA ALA A 250 6.34 9.31 -3.93
C ALA A 250 5.51 10.15 -4.90
N ALA A 251 4.24 10.42 -4.59
CA ALA A 251 3.40 11.29 -5.41
C ALA A 251 3.65 12.78 -5.13
N THR A 252 4.16 13.14 -3.95
CA THR A 252 4.25 14.52 -3.46
C THR A 252 5.66 15.01 -3.16
N SER A 253 6.67 14.15 -3.23
CA SER A 253 8.00 14.52 -2.77
C SER A 253 9.13 13.95 -3.62
N HIS A 254 10.29 14.60 -3.51
CA HIS A 254 11.53 14.25 -4.20
C HIS A 254 12.63 14.10 -3.16
N VAL A 255 12.74 12.90 -2.60
CA VAL A 255 13.76 12.57 -1.61
C VAL A 255 14.46 11.27 -1.97
N ASN A 256 15.73 11.19 -1.64
CA ASN A 256 16.56 10.03 -1.92
C ASN A 256 16.28 8.84 -0.98
N ARG A 257 15.43 9.04 0.04
CA ARG A 257 15.10 7.98 1.00
C ARG A 257 13.72 8.15 1.61
N ARG A 258 12.89 7.11 1.50
CA ARG A 258 11.50 7.04 1.98
C ARG A 258 11.30 7.27 3.49
N SER A 259 12.34 7.16 4.30
CA SER A 259 12.26 7.41 5.75
C SER A 259 12.38 8.89 6.13
N LYS A 260 12.49 9.81 5.19
CA LYS A 260 12.53 11.26 5.44
C LYS A 260 11.13 11.83 5.64
N TYR A 261 10.39 11.32 6.61
CA TYR A 261 8.97 11.59 6.83
C TYR A 261 8.66 13.07 7.13
N ASP A 262 9.03 13.57 8.31
CA ASP A 262 8.84 14.97 8.71
C ASP A 262 9.94 15.42 9.69
N SER A 263 11.17 15.44 9.23
CA SER A 263 12.33 15.94 9.99
C SER A 263 12.99 17.08 9.22
N ASP A 264 13.79 17.86 9.91
CA ASP A 264 14.53 18.94 9.29
C ASP A 264 15.83 18.43 8.67
N TYR A 265 16.06 18.75 7.40
CA TYR A 265 17.25 18.38 6.66
C TYR A 265 17.93 19.63 6.07
N PRO A 266 19.27 19.66 6.03
CA PRO A 266 20.00 20.88 5.62
C PRO A 266 19.77 21.32 4.18
N VAL A 267 19.44 20.40 3.27
CA VAL A 267 19.45 20.67 1.82
C VAL A 267 18.19 20.26 1.07
N LEU A 268 17.20 19.73 1.78
CA LEU A 268 15.90 19.39 1.20
C LEU A 268 14.80 19.42 2.26
N ASP A 269 13.58 19.60 1.82
CA ASP A 269 12.41 19.45 2.68
C ASP A 269 12.01 17.98 2.81
N SER A 270 11.45 17.61 3.95
CA SER A 270 10.93 16.27 4.22
C SER A 270 9.71 15.95 3.34
N ILE A 271 9.33 14.68 3.30
CA ILE A 271 8.16 14.20 2.54
C ILE A 271 6.91 15.01 2.90
N LEU A 272 6.63 15.17 4.21
CA LEU A 272 5.43 15.90 4.63
C LEU A 272 5.51 17.38 4.29
N GLN A 273 6.66 18.01 4.49
CA GLN A 273 6.83 19.44 4.17
C GLN A 273 6.63 19.69 2.67
N GLN A 274 7.14 18.83 1.80
CA GLN A 274 6.90 18.92 0.36
C GLN A 274 5.42 18.72 0.01
N ALA A 275 4.70 17.88 0.74
CA ALA A 275 3.28 17.61 0.50
C ALA A 275 2.35 18.77 0.92
N ILE A 276 2.66 19.49 1.99
CA ILE A 276 1.68 20.41 2.61
C ILE A 276 2.07 21.89 2.63
N ARG A 277 3.33 22.27 2.34
CA ARG A 277 3.77 23.66 2.37
C ARG A 277 3.39 24.43 1.11
N LYS A 278 2.94 25.66 1.30
CA LYS A 278 2.53 26.59 0.22
C LYS A 278 3.67 27.39 -0.38
N ASP A 279 4.78 27.50 0.34
CA ASP A 279 5.89 28.42 0.08
C ASP A 279 7.13 27.73 -0.52
N LEU A 280 6.98 26.46 -0.92
CA LEU A 280 8.08 25.77 -1.57
C LEU A 280 8.27 26.25 -3.01
N PRO A 281 9.53 26.42 -3.45
CA PRO A 281 9.82 26.70 -4.84
C PRO A 281 9.48 25.50 -5.72
N ASP A 282 9.28 25.77 -7.01
CA ASP A 282 9.17 24.69 -8.00
C ASP A 282 10.44 23.83 -7.98
N PRO A 283 10.32 22.53 -7.73
CA PRO A 283 11.48 21.64 -7.70
C PRO A 283 12.21 21.50 -9.04
N TYR A 284 11.58 21.92 -10.14
CA TYR A 284 12.16 21.88 -11.49
C TYR A 284 12.66 23.23 -12.00
N SER A 285 12.35 24.29 -11.30
CA SER A 285 12.75 25.66 -11.67
C SER A 285 12.96 26.49 -10.41
N PRO A 286 14.04 26.22 -9.65
CA PRO A 286 14.30 26.86 -8.36
C PRO A 286 14.42 28.40 -8.47
N ASP A 287 14.72 28.91 -9.66
CA ASP A 287 14.79 30.35 -9.91
C ASP A 287 13.42 31.00 -10.19
N ARG A 288 12.38 30.21 -10.38
CA ARG A 288 11.01 30.72 -10.55
C ARG A 288 10.32 30.89 -9.22
N LYS A 289 10.17 32.13 -8.80
CA LYS A 289 9.50 32.51 -7.53
C LYS A 289 7.97 32.44 -7.58
N ASP A 290 7.38 32.20 -8.74
CA ASP A 290 5.95 32.35 -9.04
C ASP A 290 5.20 31.03 -9.20
N ILE A 291 5.83 29.88 -8.95
CA ILE A 291 5.20 28.59 -9.16
C ILE A 291 4.46 28.14 -7.91
N LYS A 292 3.21 27.75 -8.12
CA LYS A 292 2.35 27.24 -7.07
C LYS A 292 2.85 25.87 -6.58
N PRO A 293 2.87 25.65 -5.26
CA PRO A 293 3.23 24.34 -4.71
C PRO A 293 2.26 23.26 -5.17
N PHE A 294 2.77 22.06 -5.39
CA PHE A 294 2.00 20.91 -5.85
C PHE A 294 1.36 20.16 -4.67
N MET A 295 0.48 20.82 -3.94
CA MET A 295 -0.17 20.26 -2.78
C MET A 295 -1.40 19.42 -3.19
N PRO A 296 -1.60 18.22 -2.63
CA PRO A 296 -2.85 17.50 -2.84
C PRO A 296 -4.05 18.28 -2.27
N THR A 297 -5.17 18.23 -2.95
CA THR A 297 -6.44 18.80 -2.47
C THR A 297 -6.99 17.99 -1.29
N VAL A 298 -6.81 16.67 -1.34
CA VAL A 298 -7.20 15.73 -0.28
C VAL A 298 -6.00 14.87 0.10
N LEU A 299 -5.67 14.82 1.38
CA LEU A 299 -4.62 13.97 1.95
C LEU A 299 -5.16 13.27 3.19
N LEU A 300 -5.45 11.98 3.09
CA LEU A 300 -6.09 11.19 4.15
C LEU A 300 -5.29 9.92 4.43
N GLY A 301 -5.01 9.65 5.68
CA GLY A 301 -4.35 8.40 6.05
C GLY A 301 -3.94 8.31 7.51
N GLY A 302 -3.07 7.36 7.78
CA GLY A 302 -2.48 7.11 9.09
C GLY A 302 -1.35 8.05 9.47
N GLY A 303 -0.66 7.74 10.56
CA GLY A 303 0.49 8.48 11.06
C GLY A 303 0.19 9.42 12.23
N HIS A 304 -0.98 9.30 12.85
CA HIS A 304 -1.34 10.12 14.02
C HIS A 304 -0.39 9.86 15.19
N PRO A 305 0.18 10.90 15.83
CA PRO A 305 1.24 10.73 16.83
C PRO A 305 0.76 10.11 18.15
N LEU A 306 -0.54 10.04 18.38
CA LEU A 306 -1.10 9.44 19.60
C LEU A 306 -1.37 7.94 19.48
N ASP A 307 -1.04 7.33 18.35
CA ASP A 307 -1.37 5.94 18.05
C ASP A 307 -0.27 4.95 18.43
N PHE A 308 0.81 5.46 19.01
CA PHE A 308 1.93 4.64 19.41
C PHE A 308 1.74 4.01 20.79
N GLN A 309 2.45 2.93 21.03
CA GLN A 309 2.28 2.01 22.17
C GLN A 309 2.38 2.64 23.56
N ASN A 310 2.83 3.86 23.68
CA ASN A 310 3.02 4.50 24.97
C ASN A 310 1.90 5.47 25.31
N ALA A 311 0.73 4.93 25.57
CA ALA A 311 -0.47 5.70 25.88
C ALA A 311 -0.37 6.58 27.14
N THR A 312 0.63 6.38 28.00
CA THR A 312 0.80 7.17 29.22
C THR A 312 1.22 8.60 28.98
N ASN A 313 1.83 8.90 27.85
CA ASN A 313 2.44 10.19 27.59
C ASN A 313 1.78 11.00 26.47
N GLN A 314 0.59 10.63 26.07
CA GLN A 314 -0.09 11.22 24.92
C GLN A 314 -0.42 12.70 25.03
N THR A 315 -0.37 13.28 26.23
CA THR A 315 -0.86 14.64 26.45
C THR A 315 0.21 15.67 26.71
N THR A 316 1.41 15.30 27.08
CA THR A 316 2.35 16.28 27.63
C THR A 316 3.76 16.23 27.08
N THR A 317 4.19 15.11 26.58
CA THR A 317 5.53 14.95 26.03
C THR A 317 5.50 13.97 24.89
N GLN A 318 6.41 14.15 23.97
CA GLN A 318 6.70 13.14 22.96
C GLN A 318 6.85 11.79 23.67
N PRO A 319 6.07 10.79 23.31
CA PRO A 319 6.28 9.45 23.84
C PRO A 319 7.73 9.06 23.63
N SER A 320 8.31 8.37 24.60
CA SER A 320 9.71 7.94 24.50
C SER A 320 9.87 7.09 23.24
N GLY A 321 10.50 7.65 22.23
CA GLY A 321 10.86 7.02 21.00
C GLY A 321 10.00 7.39 19.79
N ASP A 322 8.71 7.13 19.75
CA ASP A 322 8.10 6.93 18.43
C ASP A 322 6.77 7.64 18.12
N GLY A 323 6.16 8.35 19.04
CA GLY A 323 4.86 8.98 18.81
C GLY A 323 4.81 9.98 17.65
N TYR A 324 5.92 10.58 17.32
CA TYR A 324 6.03 11.59 16.26
C TYR A 324 6.97 11.16 15.12
N VAL A 325 6.97 9.89 14.77
CA VAL A 325 7.80 9.36 13.66
C VAL A 325 7.41 9.96 12.33
N TYR A 326 6.11 10.01 12.04
CA TYR A 326 5.59 10.38 10.72
C TYR A 326 5.23 11.85 10.59
N ILE A 327 5.08 12.56 11.72
CA ILE A 327 4.80 14.00 11.79
C ILE A 327 5.50 14.58 13.02
N LYS A 328 6.29 15.61 12.85
CA LYS A 328 6.97 16.24 14.00
C LYS A 328 6.00 17.10 14.84
N PRO A 329 6.28 17.30 16.14
CA PRO A 329 5.41 18.06 17.05
C PRO A 329 5.06 19.44 16.53
N SER A 330 6.02 20.16 15.95
CA SER A 330 5.78 21.50 15.41
C SER A 330 4.77 21.51 14.28
N THR A 331 4.88 20.57 13.32
CA THR A 331 3.92 20.45 12.20
C THR A 331 2.53 20.07 12.70
N TYR A 332 2.45 19.07 13.58
CA TYR A 332 1.18 18.65 14.17
C TYR A 332 0.49 19.79 14.93
N ASN A 333 1.24 20.52 15.75
CA ASN A 333 0.70 21.67 16.51
C ASN A 333 0.22 22.79 15.61
N GLN A 334 0.91 23.05 14.50
CA GLN A 334 0.47 24.04 13.51
C GLN A 334 -0.83 23.62 12.80
N LEU A 335 -0.99 22.35 12.49
CA LEU A 335 -2.23 21.84 11.89
C LEU A 335 -3.41 21.90 12.87
N LYS A 336 -3.18 21.51 14.13
CA LYS A 336 -4.25 21.31 15.11
C LYS A 336 -4.64 22.56 15.88
N TYR A 337 -3.66 23.35 16.34
CA TYR A 337 -3.88 24.41 17.30
C TYR A 337 -3.70 25.81 16.73
N ASN A 338 -3.12 25.98 15.55
CA ASN A 338 -2.98 27.28 14.94
C ASN A 338 -4.24 27.67 14.16
N PRO A 339 -5.03 28.66 14.62
CA PRO A 339 -6.24 29.08 13.92
C PRO A 339 -6.00 29.56 12.48
N SER A 340 -4.81 30.07 12.21
CA SER A 340 -4.42 30.53 10.88
C SER A 340 -3.99 29.41 9.95
N ASN A 341 -3.82 28.19 10.46
CA ASN A 341 -3.32 26.99 9.78
C ASN A 341 -2.47 27.35 8.52
N PRO A 342 -1.15 27.48 8.66
CA PRO A 342 -0.29 28.02 7.59
C PRO A 342 -0.31 27.15 6.33
N TYR A 343 -0.69 25.89 6.46
CA TYR A 343 -0.78 24.95 5.36
C TYR A 343 -2.09 25.07 4.55
N GLY A 344 -3.13 25.70 5.12
CA GLY A 344 -4.41 25.94 4.44
C GLY A 344 -5.28 24.71 4.23
N TYR A 345 -5.12 23.70 5.06
CA TYR A 345 -6.00 22.54 5.12
C TYR A 345 -7.06 22.70 6.19
N THR A 346 -8.27 22.23 5.92
CA THR A 346 -9.18 21.81 6.97
C THR A 346 -8.61 20.51 7.55
N PHE A 347 -8.22 20.55 8.81
CA PHE A 347 -7.57 19.44 9.50
C PHE A 347 -8.60 18.61 10.28
N LEU A 348 -8.59 17.32 10.06
CA LEU A 348 -9.34 16.32 10.84
C LEU A 348 -8.37 15.28 11.40
N GLU A 349 -8.76 14.71 12.51
CA GLU A 349 -7.97 13.65 13.15
C GLU A 349 -8.88 12.66 13.89
N ARG A 350 -8.30 11.53 14.29
CA ARG A 350 -8.99 10.62 15.21
C ARG A 350 -9.34 11.32 16.53
N ASP A 351 -10.42 10.86 17.18
CA ASP A 351 -10.81 11.42 18.46
C ASP A 351 -9.83 11.00 19.58
N GLY A 352 -9.21 11.98 20.24
CA GLY A 352 -8.32 11.73 21.39
C GLY A 352 -9.01 11.06 22.58
N ASN A 353 -10.33 11.17 22.70
CA ASN A 353 -11.09 10.53 23.78
C ASN A 353 -11.01 9.01 23.76
N VAL A 354 -10.70 8.42 22.62
CA VAL A 354 -10.52 6.96 22.46
C VAL A 354 -9.56 6.38 23.51
N THR A 355 -8.58 7.16 23.93
CA THR A 355 -7.58 6.75 24.91
C THR A 355 -8.11 6.77 26.35
N TYR A 356 -9.09 7.65 26.65
CA TYR A 356 -9.45 7.97 28.03
C TYR A 356 -10.78 7.41 28.49
N THR A 357 -11.59 6.82 27.63
CA THR A 357 -12.92 6.30 27.99
C THR A 357 -13.21 4.98 27.32
N ASN A 358 -13.97 4.11 28.02
CA ASN A 358 -14.57 2.92 27.44
C ASN A 358 -16.02 3.16 26.99
N ASP A 359 -16.54 4.38 27.22
CA ASP A 359 -17.88 4.80 26.81
C ASP A 359 -17.85 5.28 25.36
N LEU A 360 -18.34 4.43 24.45
CA LEU A 360 -18.37 4.74 23.02
C LEU A 360 -19.17 6.00 22.70
N SER A 361 -20.13 6.41 23.53
CA SER A 361 -20.91 7.63 23.29
C SER A 361 -20.09 8.90 23.38
N LYS A 362 -18.98 8.86 24.08
CA LYS A 362 -18.03 9.96 24.25
C LYS A 362 -16.96 10.03 23.17
N ILE A 363 -16.92 9.05 22.27
CA ILE A 363 -15.96 9.00 21.17
C ILE A 363 -16.68 9.47 19.90
N LYS A 364 -16.12 10.44 19.21
CA LYS A 364 -16.64 10.89 17.91
C LYS A 364 -16.47 9.79 16.86
N ASP A 365 -17.43 9.72 15.97
CA ASP A 365 -17.33 8.85 14.79
C ASP A 365 -16.47 9.53 13.72
N GLY A 366 -15.23 9.07 13.59
CA GLY A 366 -14.26 9.66 12.66
C GLY A 366 -14.69 9.55 11.19
N GLY A 367 -15.34 8.45 10.83
CA GLY A 367 -15.87 8.26 9.48
C GLY A 367 -17.02 9.22 9.15
N ALA A 368 -17.98 9.34 10.07
CA ALA A 368 -19.12 10.26 9.88
C ALA A 368 -18.69 11.72 9.84
N GLU A 369 -17.74 12.13 10.70
CA GLU A 369 -17.21 13.48 10.70
C GLU A 369 -16.46 13.80 9.39
N LEU A 370 -15.65 12.87 8.91
CA LEU A 370 -14.92 12.99 7.66
C LEU A 370 -15.88 13.17 6.46
N LEU A 371 -16.86 12.30 6.32
CA LEU A 371 -17.84 12.35 5.23
C LEU A 371 -18.63 13.67 5.24
N LYS A 372 -19.06 14.10 6.43
CA LYS A 372 -19.78 15.38 6.62
C LYS A 372 -18.92 16.59 6.24
N THR A 373 -17.65 16.56 6.57
CA THR A 373 -16.71 17.65 6.26
C THR A 373 -16.40 17.69 4.77
N ALA A 374 -16.06 16.56 4.17
CA ALA A 374 -15.78 16.48 2.73
C ALA A 374 -16.97 16.94 1.86
N ALA A 375 -18.21 16.67 2.30
CA ALA A 375 -19.40 17.15 1.61
C ALA A 375 -19.54 18.67 1.59
N LYS A 376 -18.96 19.39 2.56
CA LYS A 376 -19.04 20.87 2.65
C LYS A 376 -17.93 21.59 1.90
N LEU A 377 -16.74 21.00 1.84
CA LEU A 377 -15.58 21.60 1.20
C LEU A 377 -15.71 21.59 -0.31
N ASP A 378 -15.16 22.62 -0.96
CA ASP A 378 -15.22 22.83 -2.40
C ASP A 378 -13.83 23.21 -2.95
N PRO A 379 -13.16 22.33 -3.70
CA PRO A 379 -11.84 22.61 -4.26
C PRO A 379 -11.82 23.82 -5.21
N ASN A 380 -12.94 24.15 -5.87
CA ASN A 380 -13.02 25.35 -6.72
C ASN A 380 -12.90 26.65 -5.90
N LYS A 381 -13.08 26.59 -4.59
CA LYS A 381 -12.87 27.72 -3.67
C LYS A 381 -11.49 27.70 -3.02
N GLY A 382 -10.65 26.74 -3.39
CA GLY A 382 -9.34 26.54 -2.80
C GLY A 382 -9.35 25.73 -1.51
N ASP A 383 -10.49 25.13 -1.14
CA ASP A 383 -10.57 24.27 0.05
C ASP A 383 -9.68 23.02 -0.12
N ARG A 384 -9.04 22.63 0.98
CA ARG A 384 -8.21 21.43 1.09
C ARG A 384 -8.56 20.66 2.36
N LEU A 385 -8.42 19.34 2.32
CA LEU A 385 -8.73 18.45 3.43
C LEU A 385 -7.53 17.58 3.78
N LEU A 386 -7.08 17.64 5.02
CA LEU A 386 -6.08 16.74 5.58
C LEU A 386 -6.71 15.97 6.75
N GLY A 387 -6.69 14.64 6.68
CA GLY A 387 -7.14 13.77 7.75
C GLY A 387 -6.02 12.88 8.25
N LEU A 388 -5.68 13.00 9.53
CA LEU A 388 -4.63 12.24 10.18
C LEU A 388 -5.23 11.26 11.19
N TYR A 389 -5.19 9.99 10.85
CA TYR A 389 -5.80 8.91 11.59
C TYR A 389 -4.76 7.86 12.00
N GLY A 390 -5.21 6.75 12.53
CA GLY A 390 -4.39 5.65 12.98
C GLY A 390 -4.96 5.01 14.24
N ALA A 391 -4.59 3.78 14.54
CA ALA A 391 -5.02 3.07 15.72
C ALA A 391 -3.86 2.85 16.69
N ARG A 392 -4.14 2.86 17.97
CA ARG A 392 -3.14 2.60 19.00
C ARG A 392 -2.48 1.23 18.77
N GLY A 393 -1.16 1.18 18.84
CA GLY A 393 -0.39 -0.03 18.66
C GLY A 393 -0.36 -0.61 17.24
N GLN A 394 -0.85 0.14 16.25
CA GLN A 394 -0.88 -0.30 14.85
C GLN A 394 0.20 0.37 13.99
N ASN A 395 1.30 0.82 14.59
CA ASN A 395 2.43 1.44 13.89
C ASN A 395 2.05 2.68 13.05
N GLY A 396 1.05 3.42 13.50
CA GLY A 396 0.52 4.58 12.79
C GLY A 396 -0.50 4.23 11.69
N ASN A 397 -0.79 2.96 11.47
CA ASN A 397 -1.79 2.54 10.49
C ASN A 397 -3.21 2.74 11.01
N LEU A 398 -4.18 2.72 10.12
CA LEU A 398 -5.58 2.52 10.47
C LEU A 398 -5.77 1.17 11.19
N PRO A 399 -6.92 0.92 11.84
CA PRO A 399 -7.18 -0.40 12.40
C PRO A 399 -6.98 -1.51 11.36
N ILE A 400 -6.12 -2.47 11.66
CA ILE A 400 -5.73 -3.56 10.75
C ILE A 400 -6.79 -4.64 10.78
N ALA A 401 -7.30 -4.99 9.61
CA ALA A 401 -8.40 -5.94 9.46
C ALA A 401 -7.93 -7.40 9.54
N THR A 402 -8.80 -8.26 10.06
CA THR A 402 -8.69 -9.71 10.05
C THR A 402 -9.66 -10.34 9.04
N ALA A 403 -9.47 -11.59 8.70
CA ALA A 403 -10.27 -12.26 7.67
C ALA A 403 -11.76 -12.40 8.01
N ASN A 404 -12.12 -12.37 9.29
CA ASN A 404 -13.51 -12.41 9.75
C ASN A 404 -14.23 -11.05 9.73
N GLY A 405 -13.53 -9.98 9.30
CA GLY A 405 -14.05 -8.62 9.25
C GLY A 405 -13.90 -7.83 10.53
N ASP A 406 -13.27 -8.40 11.54
CA ASP A 406 -12.85 -7.68 12.75
C ASP A 406 -11.50 -6.99 12.51
N TYR A 407 -10.96 -6.41 13.57
CA TYR A 407 -9.67 -5.77 13.56
C TYR A 407 -8.74 -6.39 14.59
N SER A 408 -7.47 -6.41 14.30
CA SER A 408 -6.45 -6.86 15.23
C SER A 408 -6.42 -5.97 16.47
N SER A 409 -6.40 -6.56 17.64
CA SER A 409 -6.27 -5.85 18.91
C SER A 409 -4.83 -5.40 19.18
N THR A 410 -3.89 -5.89 18.40
CA THR A 410 -2.46 -5.61 18.53
C THR A 410 -1.90 -5.08 17.23
N GLY A 411 -0.81 -4.37 17.31
CA GLY A 411 -0.07 -3.93 16.15
C GLY A 411 0.49 -5.09 15.35
N LEU A 412 0.83 -4.82 14.12
CA LEU A 412 1.72 -5.68 13.37
C LEU A 412 3.10 -5.59 13.99
N ASP A 413 3.54 -6.61 14.66
CA ASP A 413 4.91 -6.65 15.22
C ASP A 413 5.97 -6.71 14.15
N ASN A 414 5.52 -6.85 12.99
CA ASN A 414 6.18 -7.38 11.92
C ASN A 414 7.05 -6.57 11.23
N PHE A 415 6.79 -5.35 11.17
CA PHE A 415 7.83 -4.47 10.71
C PHE A 415 9.06 -4.56 11.64
N ALA A 416 8.86 -4.74 12.93
CA ALA A 416 9.93 -5.13 13.84
C ALA A 416 10.44 -6.55 13.57
N VAL A 417 9.55 -7.46 13.28
CA VAL A 417 9.87 -8.86 12.94
C VAL A 417 10.55 -8.95 11.59
N TYR A 418 10.09 -8.24 10.57
CA TYR A 418 10.77 -8.13 9.29
C TYR A 418 12.13 -7.43 9.43
N SER A 419 12.19 -6.34 10.17
CA SER A 419 13.45 -5.67 10.46
C SER A 419 14.39 -6.55 11.26
N SER A 420 13.88 -7.35 12.18
CA SER A 420 14.67 -8.33 12.91
C SER A 420 14.88 -9.62 12.11
N ALA A 421 14.01 -9.97 11.17
CA ALA A 421 14.29 -11.00 10.16
C ALA A 421 15.41 -10.56 9.21
N GLY A 422 15.57 -9.28 8.99
CA GLY A 422 16.77 -8.69 8.41
C GLY A 422 17.98 -8.69 9.35
N SER A 423 17.79 -8.90 10.63
CA SER A 423 18.84 -9.02 11.64
C SER A 423 19.21 -10.47 11.89
N SER A 424 20.44 -10.71 12.34
CA SER A 424 21.01 -12.06 12.47
C SER A 424 20.22 -13.04 13.35
N ALA A 425 19.39 -12.58 14.25
CA ALA A 425 18.68 -13.43 15.19
C ALA A 425 17.41 -14.08 14.61
N ALA A 426 16.74 -13.39 13.71
CA ALA A 426 15.56 -13.91 13.05
C ALA A 426 15.87 -14.94 11.98
N THR A 427 17.11 -15.13 11.77
CA THR A 427 17.61 -15.71 10.57
C THR A 427 18.25 -17.05 10.75
N THR A 428 18.26 -17.57 11.95
CA THR A 428 18.75 -18.93 12.14
C THR A 428 18.02 -19.91 11.21
N ASN A 429 16.85 -19.57 10.71
CA ASN A 429 16.19 -20.30 9.63
C ASN A 429 15.24 -19.44 8.76
N GLY A 430 15.28 -18.12 8.83
CA GLY A 430 14.38 -17.27 8.05
C GLY A 430 12.91 -17.37 8.44
N THR A 431 12.61 -17.95 9.60
CA THR A 431 11.25 -18.26 10.02
C THR A 431 10.91 -17.46 11.25
N GLN A 432 10.07 -16.47 11.06
CA GLN A 432 9.35 -15.91 12.19
C GLN A 432 7.90 -16.36 12.14
N ILE A 433 7.52 -17.05 13.18
CA ILE A 433 6.15 -17.48 13.37
C ILE A 433 5.40 -16.30 13.96
N PRO A 434 4.31 -15.84 13.33
CA PRO A 434 3.45 -14.82 13.89
C PRO A 434 2.95 -15.22 15.28
N LYS A 435 2.77 -14.26 16.17
CA LYS A 435 2.21 -14.49 17.49
C LYS A 435 0.72 -14.17 17.46
N PRO A 436 -0.14 -15.01 18.04
CA PRO A 436 -1.55 -14.72 18.17
C PRO A 436 -1.78 -13.44 18.99
N ASP A 437 -2.85 -12.73 18.73
CA ASP A 437 -3.25 -11.54 19.47
C ASP A 437 -3.42 -11.81 20.98
N THR A 438 -3.79 -13.04 21.33
CA THR A 438 -3.88 -13.49 22.73
C THR A 438 -2.51 -13.51 23.43
N VAL A 439 -1.42 -13.54 22.69
CA VAL A 439 -0.03 -13.55 23.21
C VAL A 439 0.58 -12.15 23.21
N ARG A 440 -0.07 -11.22 22.52
CA ARG A 440 0.26 -9.78 22.53
C ARG A 440 -0.81 -9.05 23.32
N PRO A 441 -0.79 -9.14 24.64
CA PRO A 441 -1.87 -8.58 25.41
C PRO A 441 -1.89 -7.06 25.26
N LEU A 442 -3.08 -6.51 25.15
CA LEU A 442 -3.33 -5.07 25.29
C LEU A 442 -2.63 -4.51 26.54
N ALA A 443 -2.49 -5.34 27.58
CA ALA A 443 -1.76 -5.04 28.80
C ALA A 443 -0.28 -4.66 28.60
N ASN A 444 0.34 -5.02 27.50
CA ASN A 444 1.72 -4.66 27.22
C ASN A 444 1.90 -3.20 26.79
N GLY A 445 1.08 -2.31 27.26
CA GLY A 445 1.24 -0.87 27.12
C GLY A 445 0.15 -0.16 26.33
N ILE A 446 -0.82 -0.88 25.80
CA ILE A 446 -1.91 -0.26 25.05
C ILE A 446 -3.01 0.25 25.98
N ASP A 447 -3.37 -0.49 27.04
CA ASP A 447 -4.44 -0.12 27.93
C ASP A 447 -4.01 0.59 29.23
N ASN A 448 -2.72 0.63 29.52
CA ASN A 448 -2.15 1.28 30.72
C ASN A 448 -2.78 0.85 32.04
N GLY A 449 -3.20 -0.39 32.16
CA GLY A 449 -3.83 -0.87 33.36
C GLY A 449 -5.28 -0.40 33.56
N ARG A 450 -5.95 0.07 32.50
CA ARG A 450 -7.36 0.49 32.54
C ARG A 450 -8.33 -0.67 32.45
N GLY A 451 -7.85 -1.90 32.27
CA GLY A 451 -8.67 -3.07 32.14
C GLY A 451 -9.48 -3.11 30.84
N GLU A 452 -8.98 -2.50 29.77
CA GLU A 452 -9.61 -2.51 28.46
C GLU A 452 -9.51 -3.90 27.83
N THR A 453 -10.63 -4.45 27.40
CA THR A 453 -10.64 -5.73 26.67
C THR A 453 -10.31 -5.52 25.20
N ALA A 454 -9.89 -6.59 24.48
CA ALA A 454 -9.69 -6.55 23.04
C ALA A 454 -10.93 -6.05 22.28
N ALA A 455 -12.12 -6.50 22.67
CA ALA A 455 -13.37 -6.05 22.06
C ALA A 455 -13.65 -4.56 22.29
N GLN A 456 -13.34 -4.03 23.48
CA GLN A 456 -13.46 -2.61 23.77
C GLN A 456 -12.46 -1.79 22.97
N PHE A 457 -11.20 -2.25 22.89
CA PHE A 457 -10.17 -1.63 22.08
C PHE A 457 -10.62 -1.53 20.60
N ILE A 458 -11.00 -2.66 20.01
CA ILE A 458 -11.46 -2.73 18.62
C ILE A 458 -12.63 -1.80 18.38
N ALA A 459 -13.66 -1.84 19.24
CA ALA A 459 -14.85 -1.00 19.10
C ALA A 459 -14.54 0.50 19.13
N LYS A 460 -13.61 0.90 20.00
CA LYS A 460 -13.18 2.30 20.14
C LYS A 460 -12.36 2.78 18.93
N GLU A 461 -11.36 1.99 18.52
CA GLU A 461 -10.52 2.36 17.41
C GLU A 461 -11.31 2.39 16.08
N ARG A 462 -12.23 1.44 15.87
CA ARG A 462 -13.15 1.45 14.72
C ARG A 462 -14.06 2.68 14.69
N LYS A 463 -14.47 3.18 15.84
CA LYS A 463 -15.31 4.37 15.91
C LYS A 463 -14.53 5.65 15.68
N ALA A 464 -13.32 5.74 16.25
CA ALA A 464 -12.50 6.94 16.16
C ALA A 464 -11.87 7.13 14.76
N ASN A 465 -11.70 6.06 14.02
CA ASN A 465 -11.05 6.07 12.71
C ASN A 465 -12.06 5.81 11.58
N PRO A 466 -11.92 6.49 10.42
CA PRO A 466 -12.63 6.10 9.22
C PRO A 466 -12.05 4.79 8.67
N THR A 467 -12.87 4.03 7.95
CA THR A 467 -12.37 2.93 7.11
C THR A 467 -11.75 3.47 5.83
N LEU A 468 -10.92 2.68 5.16
CA LEU A 468 -10.36 3.04 3.84
C LEU A 468 -11.48 3.37 2.83
N ALA A 469 -12.58 2.61 2.85
CA ALA A 469 -13.74 2.87 2.00
C ALA A 469 -14.41 4.22 2.31
N GLN A 470 -14.52 4.61 3.58
CA GLN A 470 -15.06 5.92 3.97
C GLN A 470 -14.13 7.07 3.56
N MET A 471 -12.81 6.90 3.71
CA MET A 471 -11.84 7.89 3.23
C MET A 471 -11.89 8.04 1.71
N THR A 472 -12.00 6.93 0.98
CA THR A 472 -12.19 6.92 -0.47
C THR A 472 -13.47 7.65 -0.87
N GLN A 473 -14.59 7.37 -0.20
CA GLN A 473 -15.85 8.06 -0.45
C GLN A 473 -15.76 9.57 -0.17
N ALA A 474 -15.07 9.98 0.89
CA ALA A 474 -14.86 11.39 1.22
C ALA A 474 -14.03 12.09 0.14
N ALA A 475 -12.92 11.48 -0.29
CA ALA A 475 -12.08 12.01 -1.35
C ALA A 475 -12.86 12.17 -2.66
N LEU A 476 -13.57 11.12 -3.10
CA LEU A 476 -14.40 11.15 -4.30
C LEU A 476 -15.49 12.23 -4.20
N THR A 477 -16.13 12.39 -3.03
CA THR A 477 -17.18 13.40 -2.82
C THR A 477 -16.64 14.82 -2.97
N MET A 478 -15.45 15.09 -2.44
CA MET A 478 -14.85 16.42 -2.53
C MET A 478 -14.29 16.70 -3.92
N LEU A 479 -13.47 15.79 -4.46
CA LEU A 479 -12.77 15.96 -5.73
C LEU A 479 -13.73 16.04 -6.93
N ASN A 480 -14.88 15.36 -6.89
CA ASN A 480 -15.89 15.40 -7.95
C ASN A 480 -16.52 16.78 -8.19
N LYS A 481 -16.31 17.72 -7.28
CA LYS A 481 -16.77 19.11 -7.44
C LYS A 481 -15.89 19.91 -8.41
N ASP A 482 -14.67 19.46 -8.66
CA ASP A 482 -13.78 20.07 -9.62
C ASP A 482 -14.28 19.81 -11.05
N LYS A 483 -14.46 20.89 -11.81
CA LYS A 483 -15.00 20.84 -13.18
C LYS A 483 -14.00 20.31 -14.20
N ASP A 484 -12.73 20.41 -13.90
CA ASP A 484 -11.63 19.98 -14.75
C ASP A 484 -11.28 18.51 -14.54
N GLY A 485 -11.94 17.86 -13.56
CA GLY A 485 -11.70 16.49 -13.16
C GLY A 485 -10.57 16.38 -12.14
N PHE A 486 -10.16 15.16 -11.82
CA PHE A 486 -9.17 14.92 -10.77
C PHE A 486 -8.28 13.72 -11.04
N TRP A 487 -7.15 13.68 -10.31
CA TRP A 487 -6.36 12.48 -10.12
C TRP A 487 -6.44 12.04 -8.65
N LEU A 488 -6.70 10.74 -8.43
CA LEU A 488 -6.82 10.17 -7.10
C LEU A 488 -6.02 8.87 -6.99
N MET A 489 -5.19 8.77 -5.96
CA MET A 489 -4.58 7.54 -5.52
C MET A 489 -5.25 7.06 -4.23
N VAL A 490 -5.56 5.75 -4.16
CA VAL A 490 -6.02 5.08 -2.94
C VAL A 490 -5.15 3.86 -2.69
N GLU A 491 -4.64 3.75 -1.48
CA GLU A 491 -3.74 2.66 -1.10
C GLU A 491 -4.29 1.82 0.06
N GLY A 492 -4.22 0.49 -0.11
CA GLY A 492 -4.33 -0.47 0.97
C GLY A 492 -2.92 -0.93 1.38
N GLY A 493 -2.24 -0.14 2.21
CA GLY A 493 -0.83 -0.35 2.55
C GLY A 493 -0.60 -1.50 3.54
N ASP A 494 -1.60 -1.83 4.34
CA ASP A 494 -1.48 -2.86 5.39
C ASP A 494 -1.39 -4.28 4.84
N ILE A 495 -1.66 -4.50 3.57
CA ILE A 495 -1.54 -5.83 2.93
C ILE A 495 -0.07 -6.25 2.94
N ASP A 496 0.83 -5.38 2.49
CA ASP A 496 2.28 -5.56 2.53
C ASP A 496 2.77 -5.90 3.94
N TRP A 497 2.36 -5.10 4.93
CA TRP A 497 2.75 -5.31 6.31
C TRP A 497 2.26 -6.65 6.86
N GLY A 498 1.03 -7.04 6.51
CA GLY A 498 0.50 -8.37 6.85
C GLY A 498 1.31 -9.50 6.23
N ILE A 499 1.81 -9.32 5.00
CA ILE A 499 2.64 -10.33 4.33
C ILE A 499 4.05 -10.37 4.94
N HIS A 500 4.66 -9.24 5.25
CA HIS A 500 5.90 -9.21 6.00
C HIS A 500 5.79 -9.93 7.35
N ASP A 501 4.60 -9.95 7.94
CA ASP A 501 4.27 -10.67 9.18
C ASP A 501 4.00 -12.17 8.96
N ASN A 502 4.02 -12.62 7.75
CA ASN A 502 3.60 -13.97 7.45
C ASN A 502 2.19 -14.27 8.02
N ASN A 503 1.35 -13.24 8.10
CA ASN A 503 0.04 -13.30 8.74
C ASN A 503 -1.08 -13.38 7.71
N ILE A 504 -1.49 -14.61 7.35
CA ILE A 504 -2.52 -14.84 6.32
C ILE A 504 -3.88 -14.26 6.73
N ASP A 505 -4.18 -14.17 8.02
CA ASP A 505 -5.41 -13.58 8.54
C ASP A 505 -5.49 -12.08 8.23
N ASN A 506 -4.42 -11.35 8.52
CA ASN A 506 -4.35 -9.91 8.19
C ASN A 506 -4.23 -9.66 6.68
N ILE A 507 -3.52 -10.51 5.93
CA ILE A 507 -3.46 -10.41 4.46
C ILE A 507 -4.87 -10.46 3.88
N ILE A 508 -5.65 -11.46 4.27
CA ILE A 508 -7.03 -11.64 3.80
C ILE A 508 -7.89 -10.45 4.22
N GLY A 509 -7.84 -10.07 5.49
CA GLY A 509 -8.64 -8.98 6.04
C GLY A 509 -8.36 -7.64 5.37
N ASN A 510 -7.10 -7.27 5.25
CA ASN A 510 -6.70 -6.00 4.64
C ASN A 510 -6.97 -5.98 3.12
N THR A 511 -6.81 -7.12 2.43
CA THR A 511 -7.20 -7.22 1.01
C THR A 511 -8.71 -7.05 0.83
N ILE A 512 -9.54 -7.60 1.71
CA ILE A 512 -11.00 -7.40 1.68
C ILE A 512 -11.35 -5.94 2.01
N ALA A 513 -10.68 -5.32 2.97
CA ALA A 513 -10.88 -3.90 3.29
C ALA A 513 -10.52 -2.99 2.11
N PHE A 514 -9.42 -3.28 1.41
CA PHE A 514 -9.04 -2.62 0.16
C PHE A 514 -10.08 -2.86 -0.94
N ASP A 515 -10.54 -4.08 -1.15
CA ASP A 515 -11.54 -4.43 -2.15
C ASP A 515 -12.90 -3.74 -1.88
N ASN A 516 -13.23 -3.48 -0.62
CA ASN A 516 -14.39 -2.67 -0.25
C ASN A 516 -14.23 -1.20 -0.70
N ALA A 517 -13.03 -0.65 -0.63
CA ALA A 517 -12.74 0.68 -1.17
C ALA A 517 -12.81 0.68 -2.72
N VAL A 518 -12.35 -0.38 -3.37
CA VAL A 518 -12.52 -0.58 -4.81
C VAL A 518 -14.00 -0.64 -5.18
N LYS A 519 -14.80 -1.41 -4.45
CA LYS A 519 -16.25 -1.47 -4.66
C LYS A 519 -16.91 -0.10 -4.50
N THR A 520 -16.52 0.65 -3.47
CA THR A 520 -16.99 2.03 -3.25
C THR A 520 -16.70 2.91 -4.47
N THR A 521 -15.51 2.78 -5.03
CA THR A 521 -15.12 3.53 -6.25
C THR A 521 -15.94 3.11 -7.46
N ILE A 522 -16.13 1.81 -7.70
CA ILE A 522 -16.95 1.30 -8.82
C ILE A 522 -18.40 1.79 -8.69
N ASP A 523 -18.98 1.70 -7.50
CA ASP A 523 -20.35 2.16 -7.23
C ASP A 523 -20.48 3.69 -7.43
N TRP A 524 -19.44 4.44 -7.07
CA TRP A 524 -19.36 5.88 -7.29
C TRP A 524 -19.26 6.21 -8.78
N VAL A 525 -18.41 5.53 -9.55
CA VAL A 525 -18.27 5.70 -10.99
C VAL A 525 -19.61 5.52 -11.69
N ALA A 526 -20.38 4.48 -11.33
CA ALA A 526 -21.69 4.22 -11.91
C ALA A 526 -22.66 5.40 -11.75
N LYS A 527 -22.53 6.18 -10.69
CA LYS A 527 -23.37 7.34 -10.37
C LYS A 527 -22.82 8.67 -10.89
N ASN A 528 -21.57 8.72 -11.32
CA ASN A 528 -20.84 9.95 -11.63
C ASN A 528 -20.22 9.91 -13.04
N GLY A 529 -21.04 9.67 -14.05
CA GLY A 529 -20.66 9.74 -15.46
C GLY A 529 -20.14 8.45 -16.06
N GLY A 530 -20.16 7.35 -15.28
CA GLY A 530 -19.79 6.03 -15.79
C GLY A 530 -18.35 5.97 -16.31
N TRP A 531 -18.07 4.96 -17.11
CA TRP A 531 -16.74 4.70 -17.67
C TRP A 531 -16.37 5.62 -18.84
N ASP A 532 -17.25 6.51 -19.24
CA ASP A 532 -16.96 7.53 -20.27
C ASP A 532 -16.12 8.67 -19.68
N LYS A 533 -16.32 8.97 -18.40
CA LYS A 533 -15.68 10.07 -17.69
C LYS A 533 -14.64 9.62 -16.68
N ASN A 534 -14.67 8.38 -16.29
CA ASN A 534 -13.84 7.85 -15.23
C ASN A 534 -12.93 6.74 -15.74
N VAL A 535 -11.71 6.76 -15.27
CA VAL A 535 -10.72 5.70 -15.46
C VAL A 535 -10.38 5.15 -14.08
N LEU A 536 -10.42 3.84 -13.94
CA LEU A 536 -9.99 3.12 -12.74
C LEU A 536 -8.94 2.08 -13.11
N ILE A 537 -7.82 2.11 -12.40
CA ILE A 537 -6.79 1.08 -12.42
C ILE A 537 -6.65 0.56 -11.00
N VAL A 538 -6.68 -0.75 -10.83
CA VAL A 538 -6.43 -1.43 -9.55
C VAL A 538 -5.26 -2.38 -9.76
N THR A 539 -4.19 -2.20 -8.99
CA THR A 539 -2.97 -3.00 -9.14
C THR A 539 -2.24 -3.12 -7.80
N ALA A 540 -1.13 -3.82 -7.80
CA ALA A 540 -0.14 -3.78 -6.72
C ALA A 540 1.10 -2.99 -7.17
N ASP A 541 1.85 -2.54 -6.21
CA ASP A 541 3.15 -1.93 -6.43
C ASP A 541 4.25 -2.98 -6.62
N HIS A 542 4.23 -4.06 -5.85
CA HIS A 542 5.07 -5.25 -5.98
C HIS A 542 4.36 -6.51 -5.47
N ASP A 543 5.01 -7.63 -5.59
CA ASP A 543 4.57 -8.91 -5.07
C ASP A 543 5.41 -9.36 -3.87
N HIS A 544 4.93 -10.35 -3.15
CA HIS A 544 5.64 -11.06 -2.09
C HIS A 544 5.73 -12.56 -2.36
N TYR A 545 6.66 -13.23 -1.68
CA TYR A 545 6.80 -14.67 -1.79
C TYR A 545 5.77 -15.42 -0.93
N ILE A 546 4.52 -15.36 -1.34
CA ILE A 546 3.45 -16.20 -0.78
C ILE A 546 2.99 -17.20 -1.82
N THR A 547 2.75 -18.43 -1.41
CA THR A 547 2.23 -19.50 -2.26
C THR A 547 1.08 -20.22 -1.56
N LEU A 548 0.00 -20.41 -2.28
CA LEU A 548 -1.14 -21.21 -1.86
C LEU A 548 -1.16 -22.49 -2.67
N ASN A 549 -1.51 -23.60 -2.04
CA ASN A 549 -1.72 -24.87 -2.71
C ASN A 549 -3.22 -25.26 -2.70
N ASP A 550 -3.55 -26.34 -3.34
CA ASP A 550 -4.93 -26.83 -3.50
C ASP A 550 -5.61 -27.28 -2.19
N THR A 551 -4.83 -27.44 -1.12
CA THR A 551 -5.38 -27.74 0.21
C THR A 551 -5.86 -26.50 0.94
N PHE A 552 -5.42 -25.30 0.53
CA PHE A 552 -5.72 -24.04 1.20
C PHE A 552 -7.23 -23.78 1.38
N PRO A 553 -8.11 -23.92 0.36
CA PRO A 553 -9.54 -23.65 0.54
C PRO A 553 -10.16 -24.55 1.60
N ARG A 554 -9.80 -25.83 1.61
CA ARG A 554 -10.31 -26.80 2.58
C ARG A 554 -9.82 -26.51 3.99
N LEU A 555 -8.55 -26.18 4.15
CA LEU A 555 -7.96 -25.84 5.44
C LEU A 555 -8.53 -24.52 5.98
N LEU A 556 -8.69 -23.52 5.12
CA LEU A 556 -9.30 -22.24 5.48
C LEU A 556 -10.73 -22.43 5.98
N ALA A 557 -11.54 -23.22 5.28
CA ALA A 557 -12.91 -23.51 5.67
C ALA A 557 -13.02 -24.32 6.98
N ALA A 558 -12.05 -25.21 7.23
CA ALA A 558 -12.06 -26.05 8.42
C ALA A 558 -11.52 -25.35 9.68
N ASN A 559 -10.52 -24.49 9.54
CA ASN A 559 -9.74 -23.97 10.66
C ASN A 559 -9.86 -22.44 10.85
N GLY A 560 -10.23 -21.72 9.79
CA GLY A 560 -10.18 -20.26 9.76
C GLY A 560 -8.77 -19.70 9.52
N ALA A 561 -8.71 -18.47 9.07
CA ALA A 561 -7.45 -17.82 8.69
C ALA A 561 -6.52 -17.57 9.90
N GLU A 562 -7.06 -17.16 11.03
CA GLU A 562 -6.31 -16.96 12.27
C GLU A 562 -5.60 -18.25 12.69
N SER A 563 -6.33 -19.37 12.78
CA SER A 563 -5.75 -20.65 13.14
C SER A 563 -4.68 -21.09 12.15
N LEU A 564 -4.90 -20.90 10.86
CA LEU A 564 -3.91 -21.22 9.84
C LEU A 564 -2.64 -20.36 9.97
N THR A 565 -2.80 -19.08 10.36
CA THR A 565 -1.66 -18.20 10.60
C THR A 565 -0.72 -18.75 11.66
N TYR A 566 -1.28 -19.11 12.81
CA TYR A 566 -0.47 -19.44 14.00
C TYR A 566 -0.11 -20.92 14.13
N THR A 567 -0.70 -21.79 13.34
CA THR A 567 -0.39 -23.21 13.39
C THR A 567 0.89 -23.51 12.64
N GLN A 568 1.80 -24.19 13.33
CA GLN A 568 3.06 -24.65 12.72
C GLN A 568 2.82 -25.91 11.89
N HIS A 569 2.52 -25.73 10.63
CA HIS A 569 2.45 -26.82 9.66
C HIS A 569 3.62 -26.73 8.67
N THR A 570 4.01 -27.86 8.13
CA THR A 570 4.83 -27.85 6.91
C THR A 570 4.01 -27.25 5.77
N PRO A 571 4.62 -26.64 4.75
CA PRO A 571 3.90 -26.06 3.61
C PRO A 571 2.87 -26.99 2.97
N ALA A 572 3.19 -28.27 2.84
CA ALA A 572 2.30 -29.27 2.26
C ALA A 572 0.98 -29.46 3.02
N THR A 573 1.00 -29.29 4.34
CA THR A 573 -0.19 -29.44 5.20
C THR A 573 -0.82 -28.11 5.57
N ALA A 574 -0.06 -27.02 5.53
CA ALA A 574 -0.53 -25.70 5.87
C ALA A 574 -1.43 -25.06 4.80
N GLY A 575 -1.34 -25.52 3.55
CA GLY A 575 -2.07 -24.92 2.44
C GLY A 575 -1.49 -23.61 1.92
N HIS A 576 -0.55 -23.01 2.63
CA HIS A 576 0.19 -21.82 2.24
C HIS A 576 1.56 -21.80 2.88
N PHE A 577 2.50 -21.06 2.27
CA PHE A 577 3.83 -20.82 2.82
C PHE A 577 4.43 -19.52 2.28
N PHE A 578 5.45 -19.02 2.95
CA PHE A 578 6.17 -17.80 2.60
C PHE A 578 7.64 -18.14 2.33
N GLY A 579 8.08 -17.97 1.11
CA GLY A 579 9.44 -18.25 0.69
C GLY A 579 9.59 -19.45 -0.21
N SER A 580 10.84 -19.79 -0.53
CA SER A 580 11.20 -20.82 -1.50
C SER A 580 11.47 -22.20 -0.91
N GLU A 581 11.59 -22.29 0.40
CA GLU A 581 11.88 -23.56 1.06
C GLU A 581 10.59 -24.37 1.28
N PRO A 582 10.40 -25.49 0.57
CA PRO A 582 9.13 -26.22 0.60
C PRO A 582 8.87 -26.96 1.91
N THR A 583 9.86 -27.06 2.78
CA THR A 583 9.72 -27.68 4.09
C THR A 583 9.40 -26.69 5.21
N LEU A 584 9.47 -25.40 4.92
CA LEU A 584 9.25 -24.32 5.88
C LEU A 584 8.03 -23.50 5.49
N LYS A 585 7.10 -23.31 6.41
CA LYS A 585 5.94 -22.45 6.21
C LYS A 585 6.33 -20.97 6.13
N TYR A 586 7.25 -20.52 6.95
CA TYR A 586 7.66 -19.13 7.09
C TYR A 586 9.13 -18.96 6.66
N GLY A 587 9.36 -18.89 5.35
CA GLY A 587 10.72 -18.78 4.81
C GLY A 587 11.11 -17.36 4.47
N TRP A 588 10.57 -16.84 3.39
CA TRP A 588 10.92 -15.52 2.85
C TRP A 588 9.79 -14.52 3.10
N GLY A 589 9.93 -13.63 4.06
CA GLY A 589 8.94 -12.59 4.38
C GLY A 589 9.23 -11.25 3.68
N SER A 590 9.73 -11.27 2.45
CA SER A 590 10.07 -10.06 1.71
C SER A 590 9.46 -10.05 0.31
N HIS A 591 9.69 -8.94 -0.40
CA HIS A 591 9.17 -8.71 -1.74
C HIS A 591 9.77 -9.66 -2.78
N THR A 592 9.12 -9.72 -3.93
CA THR A 592 9.62 -10.42 -5.12
C THR A 592 9.51 -9.52 -6.35
N ASN A 593 10.19 -9.89 -7.43
CA ASN A 593 10.04 -9.24 -8.72
C ASN A 593 8.96 -9.88 -9.60
N ARG A 594 8.17 -10.81 -9.06
CA ARG A 594 7.07 -11.45 -9.77
C ARG A 594 6.06 -10.40 -10.24
N MET A 595 5.52 -10.60 -11.43
CA MET A 595 4.52 -9.70 -11.99
C MET A 595 3.26 -9.64 -11.13
N VAL A 596 2.66 -8.46 -11.08
CA VAL A 596 1.45 -8.19 -10.30
C VAL A 596 0.22 -8.05 -11.20
N PRO A 597 -1.00 -8.39 -10.71
CA PRO A 597 -2.21 -8.22 -11.49
C PRO A 597 -2.54 -6.74 -11.70
N VAL A 598 -3.14 -6.44 -12.84
CA VAL A 598 -3.65 -5.11 -13.19
C VAL A 598 -5.06 -5.24 -13.70
N TYR A 599 -6.02 -4.76 -12.94
CA TYR A 599 -7.43 -4.67 -13.30
C TYR A 599 -7.75 -3.25 -13.71
N TYR A 600 -8.46 -3.05 -14.79
CA TYR A 600 -8.71 -1.68 -15.24
C TYR A 600 -10.00 -1.54 -16.04
N GLN A 601 -10.56 -0.32 -16.02
CA GLN A 601 -11.70 0.05 -16.84
C GLN A 601 -11.76 1.57 -17.06
N GLY A 602 -12.29 1.98 -18.21
CA GLY A 602 -12.50 3.36 -18.59
C GLY A 602 -12.27 3.57 -20.09
N LYS A 603 -13.17 4.27 -20.77
CA LYS A 603 -13.06 4.49 -22.25
C LYS A 603 -11.84 5.32 -22.66
N LYS A 604 -11.37 6.17 -21.74
CA LYS A 604 -10.20 7.02 -22.00
C LYS A 604 -8.86 6.36 -21.64
N LEU A 605 -8.90 5.15 -21.07
CA LEU A 605 -7.70 4.40 -20.73
C LEU A 605 -7.32 3.46 -21.86
N ASN A 606 -6.15 3.67 -22.45
CA ASN A 606 -5.63 2.81 -23.50
C ASN A 606 -4.40 2.01 -23.03
N LEU A 607 -4.55 1.31 -21.90
CA LEU A 607 -3.46 0.49 -21.34
C LEU A 607 -3.14 -0.71 -22.23
N ALA A 608 -4.14 -1.29 -22.89
CA ALA A 608 -3.97 -2.48 -23.71
C ALA A 608 -2.95 -2.30 -24.84
N LYS A 609 -2.76 -1.08 -25.36
CA LYS A 609 -1.75 -0.82 -26.42
C LYS A 609 -0.31 -1.04 -25.98
N TYR A 610 -0.06 -1.07 -24.67
CA TYR A 610 1.25 -1.26 -24.08
C TYR A 610 1.59 -2.72 -23.76
N ILE A 611 0.64 -3.64 -23.90
CA ILE A 611 0.88 -5.06 -23.64
C ILE A 611 1.96 -5.58 -24.57
N GLY A 612 2.99 -6.22 -24.01
CA GLY A 612 4.14 -6.76 -24.76
C GLY A 612 5.10 -5.72 -25.32
N LYS A 613 4.90 -4.43 -25.04
CA LYS A 613 5.78 -3.37 -25.55
C LYS A 613 7.07 -3.25 -24.76
N THR A 614 8.12 -2.79 -25.45
CA THR A 614 9.41 -2.46 -24.83
C THR A 614 9.25 -1.38 -23.77
N VAL A 615 10.08 -1.45 -22.75
CA VAL A 615 10.17 -0.45 -21.67
C VAL A 615 11.29 0.53 -22.03
N ASP A 616 10.92 1.79 -22.20
CA ASP A 616 11.90 2.86 -22.42
C ASP A 616 12.53 3.25 -21.09
N TYR A 617 13.82 3.36 -21.09
CA TYR A 617 14.59 3.91 -19.97
C TYR A 617 15.53 5.01 -20.48
N VAL A 618 15.58 6.10 -19.73
CA VAL A 618 16.48 7.21 -20.01
C VAL A 618 17.50 7.31 -18.89
N ASP A 619 18.75 7.07 -19.21
CA ASP A 619 19.89 7.34 -18.34
C ASP A 619 20.27 8.81 -18.48
N ALA A 620 19.77 9.65 -17.58
CA ALA A 620 19.92 11.10 -17.62
C ALA A 620 21.12 11.56 -16.76
N VAL A 621 22.33 11.25 -17.17
CA VAL A 621 23.55 11.60 -16.43
C VAL A 621 23.63 13.10 -16.20
N PRO A 622 23.75 13.58 -14.95
CA PRO A 622 23.86 15.01 -14.65
C PRO A 622 25.06 15.66 -15.34
N GLY A 623 24.82 16.72 -16.10
CA GLY A 623 25.87 17.40 -16.87
C GLY A 623 26.46 16.61 -18.01
N GLY A 624 25.93 15.42 -18.27
CA GLY A 624 26.37 14.51 -19.34
C GLY A 624 25.33 14.34 -20.44
N LYS A 625 25.62 13.43 -21.39
CA LYS A 625 24.68 13.07 -22.44
C LYS A 625 23.70 12.01 -21.93
N SER A 626 22.41 12.29 -22.06
CA SER A 626 21.37 11.29 -21.80
C SER A 626 21.42 10.17 -22.85
N THR A 627 21.29 8.95 -22.39
CA THR A 627 21.25 7.75 -23.26
C THR A 627 19.89 7.06 -23.07
N LYS A 628 19.27 6.68 -24.17
CA LYS A 628 18.01 5.93 -24.17
C LYS A 628 18.30 4.45 -24.37
N TYR A 629 17.68 3.65 -23.53
CA TYR A 629 17.70 2.19 -23.60
C TYR A 629 16.28 1.66 -23.77
N GLN A 630 16.16 0.53 -24.43
CA GLN A 630 14.91 -0.20 -24.54
C GLN A 630 15.09 -1.60 -23.99
N LEU A 631 14.31 -1.93 -22.98
CA LEU A 631 14.26 -3.27 -22.39
C LEU A 631 13.16 -4.07 -23.07
N PRO A 632 13.33 -5.37 -23.25
CA PRO A 632 12.28 -6.23 -23.79
C PRO A 632 11.00 -6.18 -22.96
N GLY A 633 9.86 -6.09 -23.62
CA GLY A 633 8.57 -6.27 -22.97
C GLY A 633 8.30 -7.75 -22.71
N VAL A 634 7.45 -8.01 -21.74
CA VAL A 634 6.96 -9.35 -21.45
C VAL A 634 5.63 -9.57 -22.17
N ALA A 635 5.51 -10.66 -22.89
CA ALA A 635 4.27 -11.01 -23.58
C ALA A 635 3.08 -11.05 -22.59
N ASN A 636 1.95 -10.51 -22.98
CA ASN A 636 0.74 -10.39 -22.18
C ASN A 636 0.84 -9.51 -20.92
N ALA A 637 1.96 -8.82 -20.71
CA ALA A 637 2.16 -7.91 -19.60
C ALA A 637 2.43 -6.49 -20.07
N VAL A 638 2.20 -5.55 -19.19
CA VAL A 638 2.72 -4.18 -19.27
C VAL A 638 3.87 -4.02 -18.29
N ASP A 639 4.48 -2.85 -18.26
CA ASP A 639 5.37 -2.43 -17.18
C ASP A 639 4.69 -1.31 -16.37
N GLN A 640 5.07 -1.10 -15.13
CA GLN A 640 4.53 -0.01 -14.31
C GLN A 640 4.71 1.37 -14.97
N SER A 641 5.81 1.58 -15.71
CA SER A 641 5.99 2.81 -16.49
C SER A 641 4.95 2.97 -17.61
N HIS A 642 4.42 1.88 -18.13
CA HIS A 642 3.31 1.91 -19.09
C HIS A 642 1.98 2.29 -18.42
N ILE A 643 1.77 1.90 -17.16
CA ILE A 643 0.60 2.33 -16.37
C ILE A 643 0.65 3.86 -16.21
N TYR A 644 1.82 4.42 -15.85
CA TYR A 644 2.01 5.87 -15.83
C TYR A 644 1.65 6.53 -17.16
N LYS A 645 2.21 6.04 -18.28
CA LYS A 645 1.94 6.59 -19.60
C LYS A 645 0.45 6.59 -19.93
N ALA A 646 -0.24 5.48 -19.65
CA ALA A 646 -1.67 5.37 -19.89
C ALA A 646 -2.52 6.30 -19.02
N MET A 647 -2.15 6.47 -17.73
CA MET A 647 -2.78 7.45 -16.84
C MET A 647 -2.57 8.88 -17.32
N LEU A 648 -1.33 9.22 -17.71
CA LEU A 648 -0.99 10.56 -18.20
C LEU A 648 -1.77 10.92 -19.48
N GLU A 649 -1.94 9.97 -20.39
CA GLU A 649 -2.77 10.16 -21.59
C GLU A 649 -4.23 10.39 -21.23
N ALA A 650 -4.78 9.58 -20.32
CA ALA A 650 -6.16 9.74 -19.86
C ALA A 650 -6.38 11.07 -19.13
N LEU A 651 -5.38 11.53 -18.36
CA LEU A 651 -5.44 12.78 -17.61
C LEU A 651 -5.47 14.01 -18.55
N LYS A 652 -4.85 13.90 -19.71
CA LYS A 652 -4.78 14.95 -20.74
C LYS A 652 -5.94 14.89 -21.75
N ALA A 653 -6.78 13.85 -21.72
CA ALA A 653 -7.89 13.64 -22.65
C ALA A 653 -9.14 14.43 -22.24
#